data_397d80f92927cc08320ce5b1b414a686
#
_entry.id   397d80f92927cc08320ce5b1b414a686
#
_cell.length_a   1.000
_cell.length_b   1.000
_cell.length_c   1.000
_cell.angle_alpha   90.00
_cell.angle_beta   90.00
_cell.angle_gamma   90.00
#
_symmetry.space_group_name_H-M   'P 1'
#
loop_
_entity.id
_entity.type
_entity.pdbx_description
1 polymer ?
#
loop_
_entity_poly.entity_id
_entity_poly.type
_entity_poly.pdbx_seq_one_letter_code
_entity_poly.pdbx_strand_id
1 'polypeptide(L)'
;MLAPRTSFSHSTLTPGALLLGAALLLASAHGADGSSAARLGFPVTPTFRGEGRWTTVPAFPNVTFRNPVVLEPEPGTDRLLIGELEGLIVAVSDRDRLSPERTVVLDLTGQTQGGFDSGLLGLAFHPEYGRDGSPNRDHVYVFYSWNDRPVRVGRPEPTTLTWTRVSRFTMDRAKGTLRPESEQVLIHQRKRMIFHVGGGMFFHPRDGFLYIAMGDEGAQQDGYRNSQRIDLNLFSGVLRIDVDQRGGTVSHPIRRQPRDGTTAHYHIPSDNPFVGTPGALEEFYAIGLRSPHRMTHDPVDDLAWIGEIGQARREEIEVLRIGRAPQNFQWAVREGGQPGFVPAPEQPLGLWTGPVWEYGRDQGRSVIGGYVYRGRRHPSLAGKYLCADFANGRIWALAYAVEPERITVTGVELLASGPGFRNYHGGVGGITSFGRDHAGELLLLRHGLRTRIEQLAERPPGPGNVPATLSATGLFADLATLQPAPGLVPYEVIAPQWMNGARARRWIALPEGRRITFHPDADWRFPPGTVLVQQVDWMKDTRRPEQTSRLETRVLVAQDDGGFYGLNYRWDAAGRDATLVENDDERATLDRLDEKGARTRVLWAHSSTESCSQCHSQGAGYVLGLKTRQLNRSVAGPDGAPRNQLEEWARRGMLDGSPGPDPSRNLRRHAAIDEPAAAPEAKVRAYLDANCAHCHNSAPIPAAWRGNSNLPLHDQLLVFGPLVGPDSGGHRHVVAPRDPDGSDLFHRVSGNVIGQRMPPLESDSVDRPFVALLREWIDGLPRQETAPPVALAAELEEDGRLLVRFNEAVRAGDGAGGAERAAAYRLSGAEVLAATLATDRRTVTLRTSPLAAGRLPVLRVEGVADRADTPNLSQAQEVPVTRAPARLSANP
;
A
#
# COMPACT_ATOMS: atom_id res chain seq x y z
N MET A 1 -82.49 29.16 -17.91
CA MET A 1 -82.16 30.58 -17.99
C MET A 1 -80.69 30.72 -17.83
N LEU A 2 -80.03 30.91 -18.93
CA LEU A 2 -78.94 31.82 -19.29
C LEU A 2 -77.78 32.04 -18.34
N ALA A 3 -76.64 31.49 -18.81
CA ALA A 3 -75.29 31.83 -18.39
C ALA A 3 -74.83 33.23 -18.80
N PRO A 4 -73.70 33.73 -18.31
CA PRO A 4 -72.77 34.23 -19.30
C PRO A 4 -71.35 33.61 -19.21
N ARG A 5 -70.77 33.42 -20.39
CA ARG A 5 -69.40 33.04 -20.67
C ARG A 5 -68.43 34.20 -20.39
N THR A 6 -67.32 33.93 -19.72
CA THR A 6 -66.13 34.80 -19.78
C THR A 6 -64.95 34.05 -20.45
N SER A 7 -64.44 34.68 -21.48
CA SER A 7 -63.34 34.26 -22.36
C SER A 7 -62.00 34.38 -21.61
N PHE A 8 -61.20 33.33 -21.62
CA PHE A 8 -59.76 33.41 -21.29
C PHE A 8 -58.92 33.36 -22.58
N SER A 9 -58.10 34.39 -22.73
CA SER A 9 -57.12 34.51 -23.78
C SER A 9 -55.92 33.57 -23.52
N HIS A 10 -55.60 32.74 -24.51
CA HIS A 10 -54.37 31.94 -24.56
C HIS A 10 -53.19 32.84 -24.88
N SER A 11 -52.26 33.01 -23.92
CA SER A 11 -50.89 33.44 -24.20
C SER A 11 -49.97 32.22 -24.40
N THR A 12 -49.47 32.07 -25.57
CA THR A 12 -48.49 31.04 -25.93
C THR A 12 -47.14 31.31 -25.24
N LEU A 13 -46.77 30.51 -24.26
CA LEU A 13 -45.39 30.45 -23.69
C LEU A 13 -44.53 29.59 -24.61
N THR A 14 -43.42 30.17 -25.08
CA THR A 14 -42.42 29.53 -25.92
C THR A 14 -41.65 28.45 -25.11
N PRO A 15 -41.23 27.33 -25.74
CA PRO A 15 -40.58 26.20 -25.04
C PRO A 15 -39.24 26.49 -24.38
N GLY A 16 -38.64 27.65 -24.60
CA GLY A 16 -37.33 28.02 -24.03
C GLY A 16 -37.33 28.43 -22.57
N ALA A 17 -38.48 28.82 -22.01
CA ALA A 17 -38.55 29.29 -20.61
C ALA A 17 -38.70 28.13 -19.58
N LEU A 18 -39.16 26.96 -20.04
CA LEU A 18 -39.30 25.78 -19.15
C LEU A 18 -37.97 25.01 -18.94
N LEU A 19 -37.02 25.10 -19.89
CA LEU A 19 -35.70 24.50 -19.75
C LEU A 19 -34.75 25.31 -18.84
N LEU A 20 -34.87 26.64 -18.79
CA LEU A 20 -34.09 27.46 -17.85
C LEU A 20 -34.62 27.35 -16.43
N GLY A 21 -35.91 27.16 -16.22
CA GLY A 21 -36.49 26.93 -14.89
C GLY A 21 -36.11 25.57 -14.26
N ALA A 22 -36.00 24.52 -15.09
CA ALA A 22 -35.59 23.19 -14.64
C ALA A 22 -34.07 23.13 -14.40
N ALA A 23 -33.24 23.86 -15.15
CA ALA A 23 -31.81 23.96 -14.92
C ALA A 23 -31.46 24.76 -13.66
N LEU A 24 -32.22 25.80 -13.33
CA LEU A 24 -32.05 26.54 -12.06
C LEU A 24 -32.56 25.77 -10.83
N LEU A 25 -33.58 24.91 -10.98
CA LEU A 25 -34.08 24.08 -9.88
C LEU A 25 -33.20 22.84 -9.64
N LEU A 26 -32.48 22.33 -10.66
CA LEU A 26 -31.48 21.28 -10.49
C LEU A 26 -30.15 21.82 -9.94
N ALA A 27 -29.80 23.08 -10.22
CA ALA A 27 -28.65 23.74 -9.63
C ALA A 27 -28.84 24.09 -8.14
N SER A 28 -30.08 24.28 -7.70
CA SER A 28 -30.40 24.56 -6.28
C SER A 28 -30.62 23.31 -5.41
N ALA A 29 -30.68 22.11 -6.00
CA ALA A 29 -30.80 20.86 -5.25
C ALA A 29 -29.44 20.19 -4.94
N HIS A 30 -28.32 20.75 -5.43
CA HIS A 30 -26.94 20.31 -5.10
C HIS A 30 -26.17 21.32 -4.25
N GLY A 31 -26.85 22.22 -3.57
CA GLY A 31 -26.15 23.26 -2.86
C GLY A 31 -26.69 23.48 -1.44
N ALA A 32 -26.23 22.72 -0.52
CA ALA A 32 -25.97 23.15 0.86
C ALA A 32 -25.18 22.03 1.58
N ASP A 33 -24.09 21.58 1.01
CA ASP A 33 -23.05 20.96 1.78
C ASP A 33 -22.37 22.10 2.54
N GLY A 34 -22.73 22.33 3.81
CA GLY A 34 -22.12 23.33 4.70
C GLY A 34 -20.68 23.01 5.06
N SER A 35 -19.97 22.25 4.19
CA SER A 35 -18.59 21.86 4.39
C SER A 35 -17.66 23.05 4.16
N SER A 36 -16.62 23.19 4.97
CA SER A 36 -15.60 24.21 4.77
C SER A 36 -14.87 24.01 3.43
N ALA A 37 -14.82 22.80 2.91
CA ALA A 37 -14.28 22.48 1.59
C ALA A 37 -15.09 23.17 0.48
N ALA A 38 -16.40 23.06 0.49
CA ALA A 38 -17.27 23.72 -0.51
C ALA A 38 -17.18 25.24 -0.43
N ARG A 39 -17.14 25.81 0.77
CA ARG A 39 -16.95 27.26 1.00
C ARG A 39 -15.59 27.76 0.50
N LEU A 40 -14.54 26.93 0.61
CA LEU A 40 -13.19 27.21 0.13
C LEU A 40 -12.95 26.69 -1.31
N GLY A 41 -14.01 26.44 -2.08
CA GLY A 41 -13.92 26.01 -3.49
C GLY A 41 -13.40 24.58 -3.70
N PHE A 42 -13.30 23.75 -2.66
CA PHE A 42 -12.83 22.37 -2.79
C PHE A 42 -14.00 21.39 -2.73
N PRO A 43 -14.19 20.57 -3.75
CA PRO A 43 -15.20 19.52 -3.73
C PRO A 43 -14.79 18.39 -2.78
N VAL A 44 -15.75 17.81 -2.06
CA VAL A 44 -15.53 16.59 -1.25
C VAL A 44 -15.26 15.39 -2.17
N THR A 45 -15.89 15.38 -3.34
CA THR A 45 -15.61 14.44 -4.43
C THR A 45 -14.99 15.19 -5.61
N PRO A 46 -13.65 15.19 -5.76
CA PRO A 46 -12.98 15.96 -6.80
C PRO A 46 -13.17 15.31 -8.16
N THR A 47 -13.38 16.17 -9.17
CA THR A 47 -13.21 15.82 -10.58
C THR A 47 -12.11 16.70 -11.14
N PHE A 48 -11.06 16.08 -11.63
CA PHE A 48 -9.92 16.81 -12.19
C PHE A 48 -10.11 16.99 -13.68
N ARG A 49 -9.47 18.01 -14.24
CA ARG A 49 -9.32 18.15 -15.68
C ARG A 49 -8.45 16.99 -16.15
N GLY A 50 -9.07 15.93 -16.65
CA GLY A 50 -8.37 14.72 -17.09
C GLY A 50 -7.86 14.88 -18.49
N GLU A 51 -6.65 14.37 -18.74
CA GLU A 51 -6.20 14.04 -20.08
C GLU A 51 -6.92 12.78 -20.58
N GLY A 52 -7.27 12.74 -21.86
CA GLY A 52 -7.93 11.60 -22.49
C GLY A 52 -9.45 11.73 -22.65
N ARG A 53 -9.94 10.97 -23.62
CA ARG A 53 -11.36 10.92 -24.06
C ARG A 53 -12.22 10.09 -23.10
N TRP A 54 -11.63 9.34 -22.20
CA TRP A 54 -12.29 8.31 -21.41
C TRP A 54 -12.30 8.65 -19.92
N THR A 55 -13.23 8.05 -19.22
CA THR A 55 -13.32 8.03 -17.76
C THR A 55 -13.74 6.63 -17.31
N THR A 56 -13.89 6.43 -16.00
CA THR A 56 -14.49 5.21 -15.47
C THR A 56 -15.77 5.53 -14.70
N VAL A 57 -16.68 4.56 -14.70
CA VAL A 57 -17.91 4.59 -13.92
C VAL A 57 -18.06 3.26 -13.17
N PRO A 58 -18.74 3.24 -11.99
CA PRO A 58 -18.98 2.00 -11.27
C PRO A 58 -19.75 0.98 -12.14
N ALA A 59 -19.20 -0.22 -12.26
CA ALA A 59 -19.91 -1.35 -12.87
C ALA A 59 -20.96 -1.94 -11.92
N PHE A 60 -20.68 -1.87 -10.61
CA PHE A 60 -21.57 -2.32 -9.52
C PHE A 60 -21.73 -1.17 -8.51
N PRO A 61 -22.66 -0.22 -8.73
CA PRO A 61 -22.71 1.03 -7.97
C PRO A 61 -23.02 0.83 -6.48
N ASN A 62 -23.73 -0.21 -6.10
CA ASN A 62 -24.21 -0.45 -4.74
C ASN A 62 -23.45 -1.54 -3.98
N VAL A 63 -22.38 -2.10 -4.56
CA VAL A 63 -21.52 -3.10 -3.92
C VAL A 63 -20.10 -2.60 -3.81
N THR A 64 -19.44 -2.87 -2.67
CA THR A 64 -18.04 -2.56 -2.44
C THR A 64 -17.25 -3.83 -2.17
N PHE A 65 -15.97 -3.78 -2.55
CA PHE A 65 -15.01 -4.86 -2.42
C PHE A 65 -13.80 -4.36 -1.62
N ARG A 66 -13.06 -5.30 -1.03
CA ARG A 66 -11.85 -5.00 -0.31
C ARG A 66 -10.63 -5.45 -1.12
N ASN A 67 -9.83 -4.48 -1.58
CA ASN A 67 -8.63 -4.74 -2.37
C ASN A 67 -8.83 -5.83 -3.45
N PRO A 68 -9.83 -5.69 -4.35
CA PRO A 68 -10.06 -6.68 -5.40
C PRO A 68 -8.88 -6.70 -6.37
N VAL A 69 -8.36 -7.88 -6.72
CA VAL A 69 -7.14 -8.04 -7.51
C VAL A 69 -7.25 -9.05 -8.65
N VAL A 70 -8.27 -9.89 -8.66
CA VAL A 70 -8.57 -10.79 -9.77
C VAL A 70 -10.07 -10.89 -9.95
N LEU A 71 -10.52 -10.96 -11.20
CA LEU A 71 -11.92 -11.16 -11.57
C LEU A 71 -12.00 -12.07 -12.76
N GLU A 72 -12.77 -13.17 -12.61
CA GLU A 72 -13.01 -14.13 -13.68
C GLU A 72 -14.50 -14.49 -13.76
N PRO A 73 -15.08 -14.53 -14.98
CA PRO A 73 -16.44 -15.03 -15.18
C PRO A 73 -16.49 -16.54 -14.95
N GLU A 74 -17.41 -16.99 -14.11
CA GLU A 74 -17.59 -18.43 -13.87
C GLU A 74 -18.30 -19.08 -15.08
N PRO A 75 -17.66 -20.06 -15.75
CA PRO A 75 -18.23 -20.65 -16.96
C PRO A 75 -19.58 -21.34 -16.70
N GLY A 76 -20.56 -21.08 -17.57
CA GLY A 76 -21.88 -21.71 -17.52
C GLY A 76 -22.83 -21.11 -16.46
N THR A 77 -22.46 -20.02 -15.82
CA THR A 77 -23.29 -19.29 -14.86
C THR A 77 -23.37 -17.80 -15.24
N ASP A 78 -24.04 -16.98 -14.43
CA ASP A 78 -24.01 -15.50 -14.54
C ASP A 78 -23.12 -14.86 -13.45
N ARG A 79 -22.31 -15.65 -12.78
CA ARG A 79 -21.50 -15.18 -11.65
C ARG A 79 -20.12 -14.69 -12.11
N LEU A 80 -19.70 -13.58 -11.56
CA LEU A 80 -18.31 -13.12 -11.61
C LEU A 80 -17.65 -13.46 -10.26
N LEU A 81 -16.56 -14.19 -10.29
CA LEU A 81 -15.75 -14.48 -9.10
C LEU A 81 -14.68 -13.40 -8.95
N ILE A 82 -14.64 -12.77 -7.80
CA ILE A 82 -13.70 -11.70 -7.47
C ILE A 82 -12.83 -12.16 -6.29
N GLY A 83 -11.51 -12.19 -6.51
CA GLY A 83 -10.54 -12.42 -5.45
C GLY A 83 -10.10 -11.10 -4.81
N GLU A 84 -10.24 -11.03 -3.49
CA GLU A 84 -9.74 -9.95 -2.65
C GLU A 84 -8.35 -10.31 -2.11
N LEU A 85 -7.44 -9.35 -2.11
CA LEU A 85 -6.00 -9.55 -1.83
C LEU A 85 -5.72 -10.34 -0.55
N GLU A 86 -6.55 -10.13 0.48
CA GLU A 86 -6.40 -10.77 1.79
C GLU A 86 -6.84 -12.24 1.83
N GLY A 87 -7.31 -12.81 0.69
CA GLY A 87 -7.60 -14.23 0.59
C GLY A 87 -9.09 -14.59 0.51
N LEU A 88 -9.99 -13.62 0.36
CA LEU A 88 -11.40 -13.88 0.18
C LEU A 88 -11.76 -13.98 -1.31
N ILE A 89 -12.47 -15.00 -1.73
CA ILE A 89 -13.11 -15.06 -3.04
C ILE A 89 -14.61 -14.88 -2.85
N VAL A 90 -15.18 -13.89 -3.55
CA VAL A 90 -16.60 -13.60 -3.53
C VAL A 90 -17.19 -13.69 -4.94
N ALA A 91 -18.50 -13.90 -5.03
CA ALA A 91 -19.22 -13.86 -6.29
C ALA A 91 -20.31 -12.79 -6.28
N VAL A 92 -20.54 -12.21 -7.45
CA VAL A 92 -21.68 -11.32 -7.73
C VAL A 92 -22.30 -11.69 -9.06
N SER A 93 -23.59 -11.39 -9.24
CA SER A 93 -24.28 -11.59 -10.52
C SER A 93 -23.80 -10.56 -11.56
N ASP A 94 -23.49 -11.00 -12.77
CA ASP A 94 -23.15 -10.14 -13.89
C ASP A 94 -24.42 -9.51 -14.54
N ARG A 95 -25.59 -10.11 -14.36
CA ARG A 95 -26.86 -9.63 -14.90
C ARG A 95 -27.49 -8.57 -14.02
N ASP A 96 -27.52 -8.79 -12.69
CA ASP A 96 -28.00 -7.80 -11.75
C ASP A 96 -26.86 -6.98 -11.15
N ARG A 97 -26.43 -5.94 -11.88
CA ARG A 97 -25.33 -5.07 -11.46
C ARG A 97 -25.77 -3.93 -10.52
N LEU A 98 -27.07 -3.68 -10.43
CA LEU A 98 -27.59 -2.61 -9.57
C LEU A 98 -27.75 -3.05 -8.12
N SER A 99 -28.14 -4.29 -7.89
CA SER A 99 -28.35 -4.84 -6.54
C SER A 99 -27.86 -6.29 -6.42
N PRO A 100 -26.62 -6.59 -6.86
CA PRO A 100 -26.15 -7.97 -6.84
C PRO A 100 -25.95 -8.43 -5.40
N GLU A 101 -26.37 -9.64 -5.12
CA GLU A 101 -25.99 -10.34 -3.88
C GLU A 101 -24.50 -10.66 -3.92
N ARG A 102 -23.76 -10.27 -2.86
CA ARG A 102 -22.35 -10.60 -2.69
C ARG A 102 -22.22 -11.85 -1.83
N THR A 103 -21.89 -12.99 -2.42
CA THR A 103 -21.74 -14.27 -1.73
C THR A 103 -20.28 -14.67 -1.55
N VAL A 104 -19.94 -15.28 -0.41
CA VAL A 104 -18.59 -15.81 -0.18
C VAL A 104 -18.47 -17.16 -0.87
N VAL A 105 -17.44 -17.30 -1.71
CA VAL A 105 -17.12 -18.53 -2.46
C VAL A 105 -16.03 -19.32 -1.77
N LEU A 106 -14.99 -18.66 -1.27
CA LEU A 106 -13.88 -19.27 -0.53
C LEU A 106 -13.28 -18.26 0.45
N ASP A 107 -13.00 -18.68 1.66
CA ASP A 107 -12.31 -17.86 2.67
C ASP A 107 -10.97 -18.49 3.05
N LEU A 108 -9.89 -17.87 2.59
CA LEU A 108 -8.48 -18.19 2.94
C LEU A 108 -7.83 -17.07 3.77
N THR A 109 -8.61 -16.12 4.32
CA THR A 109 -8.08 -14.95 5.03
C THR A 109 -7.22 -15.30 6.25
N GLY A 110 -7.47 -16.45 6.89
CA GLY A 110 -6.67 -16.94 8.01
C GLY A 110 -5.27 -17.43 7.64
N GLN A 111 -5.01 -17.69 6.36
CA GLN A 111 -3.77 -18.28 5.86
C GLN A 111 -3.08 -17.44 4.79
N THR A 112 -3.72 -16.38 4.31
CA THR A 112 -3.20 -15.54 3.22
C THR A 112 -2.46 -14.33 3.75
N GLN A 113 -1.20 -14.17 3.33
CA GLN A 113 -0.44 -12.95 3.55
C GLN A 113 -0.87 -11.90 2.53
N GLY A 114 -1.83 -11.05 2.87
CA GLY A 114 -2.21 -9.91 2.05
C GLY A 114 -1.32 -8.70 2.31
N GLY A 115 -0.95 -8.00 1.24
CA GLY A 115 -0.22 -6.74 1.31
C GLY A 115 0.78 -6.55 0.16
N PHE A 116 0.82 -5.37 -0.44
CA PHE A 116 1.57 -5.06 -1.66
C PHE A 116 1.27 -6.06 -2.79
N ASP A 117 2.31 -6.76 -3.26
CA ASP A 117 2.23 -7.77 -4.31
C ASP A 117 1.92 -9.17 -3.75
N SER A 118 1.72 -9.31 -2.43
CA SER A 118 1.40 -10.58 -1.78
C SER A 118 -0.08 -10.67 -1.46
N GLY A 119 -0.65 -11.83 -1.62
CA GLY A 119 -2.05 -12.08 -1.35
C GLY A 119 -2.64 -13.18 -2.21
N LEU A 120 -3.95 -13.18 -2.37
CA LEU A 120 -4.63 -13.96 -3.39
C LEU A 120 -4.48 -13.19 -4.72
N LEU A 121 -3.76 -13.76 -5.69
CA LEU A 121 -3.31 -13.03 -6.88
C LEU A 121 -3.80 -13.63 -8.20
N GLY A 122 -4.20 -14.91 -8.23
CA GLY A 122 -4.65 -15.57 -9.45
C GLY A 122 -5.82 -16.51 -9.22
N LEU A 123 -6.66 -16.60 -10.24
CA LEU A 123 -7.82 -17.49 -10.30
C LEU A 123 -7.95 -17.99 -11.74
N ALA A 124 -8.14 -19.29 -11.91
CA ALA A 124 -8.39 -19.88 -13.22
C ALA A 124 -9.34 -21.07 -13.12
N PHE A 125 -10.29 -21.18 -14.05
CA PHE A 125 -11.14 -22.34 -14.19
C PHE A 125 -10.49 -23.34 -15.13
N HIS A 126 -10.63 -24.65 -14.84
CA HIS A 126 -10.21 -25.68 -15.78
C HIS A 126 -11.00 -25.56 -17.10
N PRO A 127 -10.39 -25.81 -18.29
CA PRO A 127 -11.10 -25.70 -19.58
C PRO A 127 -12.37 -26.57 -19.67
N GLU A 128 -12.42 -27.66 -18.92
CA GLU A 128 -13.59 -28.54 -18.84
C GLU A 128 -14.54 -28.23 -17.67
N TYR A 129 -14.33 -27.07 -16.98
CA TYR A 129 -15.23 -26.64 -15.92
C TYR A 129 -16.68 -26.56 -16.43
N GLY A 130 -17.60 -27.16 -15.69
CA GLY A 130 -19.00 -27.19 -16.05
C GLY A 130 -19.38 -28.30 -17.07
N ARG A 131 -18.42 -28.99 -17.68
CA ARG A 131 -18.67 -30.00 -18.67
C ARG A 131 -19.10 -31.33 -18.01
N ASP A 132 -20.29 -31.79 -18.31
CA ASP A 132 -20.81 -33.05 -17.78
C ASP A 132 -19.93 -34.24 -18.17
N GLY A 133 -19.69 -35.11 -17.20
CA GLY A 133 -18.86 -36.31 -17.36
C GLY A 133 -17.35 -36.07 -17.25
N SER A 134 -16.87 -34.80 -17.24
CA SER A 134 -15.46 -34.51 -17.02
C SER A 134 -15.07 -34.69 -15.54
N PRO A 135 -13.91 -35.29 -15.24
CA PRO A 135 -13.35 -35.32 -13.89
C PRO A 135 -12.96 -33.92 -13.42
N ASN A 136 -12.75 -32.96 -14.34
CA ASN A 136 -12.31 -31.62 -14.09
C ASN A 136 -13.46 -30.59 -14.01
N ARG A 137 -14.72 -31.07 -14.12
CA ARG A 137 -15.90 -30.18 -14.23
C ARG A 137 -16.08 -29.19 -13.07
N ASP A 138 -15.46 -29.44 -11.92
CA ASP A 138 -15.60 -28.65 -10.71
C ASP A 138 -14.26 -28.09 -10.21
N HIS A 139 -13.21 -28.13 -11.04
CA HIS A 139 -11.87 -27.73 -10.64
C HIS A 139 -11.61 -26.23 -10.89
N VAL A 140 -11.16 -25.56 -9.84
CA VAL A 140 -10.76 -24.15 -9.83
C VAL A 140 -9.35 -24.03 -9.23
N TYR A 141 -8.50 -23.24 -9.87
CA TYR A 141 -7.11 -23.05 -9.48
C TYR A 141 -6.91 -21.66 -8.89
N VAL A 142 -6.20 -21.58 -7.76
CA VAL A 142 -5.97 -20.36 -7.01
C VAL A 142 -4.48 -20.20 -6.75
N PHE A 143 -3.97 -19.00 -7.06
CA PHE A 143 -2.60 -18.59 -6.73
C PHE A 143 -2.66 -17.63 -5.55
N TYR A 144 -1.94 -17.92 -4.45
CA TYR A 144 -1.95 -17.07 -3.28
C TYR A 144 -0.66 -17.18 -2.45
N SER A 145 -0.42 -16.15 -1.65
CA SER A 145 0.68 -16.11 -0.68
C SER A 145 0.23 -16.76 0.63
N TRP A 146 0.74 -17.93 0.93
CA TRP A 146 0.36 -18.70 2.11
C TRP A 146 1.31 -18.45 3.29
N ASN A 147 0.77 -18.47 4.51
CA ASN A 147 1.51 -18.43 5.76
C ASN A 147 1.29 -19.67 6.59
N ASP A 148 2.34 -20.14 7.27
CA ASP A 148 2.28 -21.26 8.21
C ASP A 148 1.56 -20.91 9.53
N ARG A 149 1.15 -19.66 9.70
CA ARG A 149 0.49 -19.12 10.90
C ARG A 149 -0.69 -18.26 10.55
N PRO A 150 -1.73 -18.24 11.42
CA PRO A 150 -2.88 -17.36 11.19
C PRO A 150 -2.43 -15.90 11.05
N VAL A 151 -2.79 -15.28 9.94
CA VAL A 151 -2.53 -13.86 9.69
C VAL A 151 -3.67 -13.04 10.29
N ARG A 152 -3.35 -12.11 11.18
CA ARG A 152 -4.33 -11.09 11.59
C ARG A 152 -4.43 -10.06 10.46
N VAL A 153 -5.60 -9.95 9.88
CA VAL A 153 -5.90 -8.97 8.83
C VAL A 153 -5.43 -7.58 9.25
N GLY A 154 -4.56 -6.97 8.43
CA GLY A 154 -4.01 -5.63 8.67
C GLY A 154 -2.74 -5.55 9.53
N ARG A 155 -2.12 -6.68 9.90
CA ARG A 155 -0.82 -6.70 10.58
C ARG A 155 0.10 -7.76 9.97
N PRO A 156 0.92 -7.41 8.97
CA PRO A 156 2.00 -8.30 8.55
C PRO A 156 3.01 -8.43 9.70
N GLU A 157 3.23 -9.66 10.16
CA GLU A 157 4.28 -9.96 11.12
C GLU A 157 5.63 -10.00 10.37
N PRO A 158 6.65 -9.23 10.78
CA PRO A 158 7.91 -9.12 10.04
C PRO A 158 8.75 -10.41 9.96
N THR A 159 8.36 -11.44 10.70
CA THR A 159 9.15 -12.69 10.87
C THR A 159 8.42 -13.94 10.37
N THR A 160 7.25 -13.82 9.77
CA THR A 160 6.52 -14.97 9.23
C THR A 160 7.15 -15.45 7.93
N LEU A 161 7.43 -16.76 7.87
CA LEU A 161 7.80 -17.42 6.63
C LEU A 161 6.58 -17.40 5.70
N THR A 162 6.75 -16.86 4.52
CA THR A 162 5.72 -16.82 3.48
C THR A 162 6.05 -17.77 2.34
N TRP A 163 5.02 -18.30 1.72
CA TRP A 163 5.14 -19.21 0.60
C TRP A 163 4.30 -18.69 -0.57
N THR A 164 4.78 -18.83 -1.77
CA THR A 164 3.93 -18.80 -2.97
C THR A 164 3.27 -20.15 -3.11
N ARG A 165 1.95 -20.18 -3.19
CA ARG A 165 1.18 -21.41 -3.32
C ARG A 165 0.26 -21.34 -4.54
N VAL A 166 0.25 -22.43 -5.31
CA VAL A 166 -0.74 -22.68 -6.36
C VAL A 166 -1.51 -23.93 -5.97
N SER A 167 -2.81 -23.82 -5.82
CA SER A 167 -3.67 -24.93 -5.38
C SER A 167 -4.88 -25.09 -6.27
N ARG A 168 -5.35 -26.34 -6.37
CA ARG A 168 -6.64 -26.70 -6.95
C ARG A 168 -7.68 -26.89 -5.85
N PHE A 169 -8.86 -26.31 -6.03
CA PHE A 169 -10.03 -26.51 -5.19
C PHE A 169 -11.18 -27.10 -6.02
N THR A 170 -12.13 -27.73 -5.33
CA THR A 170 -13.32 -28.32 -5.95
C THR A 170 -14.56 -27.50 -5.60
N MET A 171 -15.32 -27.10 -6.61
CA MET A 171 -16.58 -26.38 -6.47
C MET A 171 -17.71 -27.31 -6.00
N ASP A 172 -18.40 -26.94 -4.93
CA ASP A 172 -19.70 -27.46 -4.57
C ASP A 172 -20.77 -26.67 -5.34
N ARG A 173 -21.20 -27.22 -6.48
CA ARG A 173 -22.16 -26.51 -7.35
C ARG A 173 -23.51 -26.28 -6.71
N ALA A 174 -23.93 -27.14 -5.77
CA ALA A 174 -25.21 -26.98 -5.09
C ALA A 174 -25.20 -25.75 -4.15
N LYS A 175 -24.06 -25.47 -3.55
CA LYS A 175 -23.85 -24.32 -2.67
C LYS A 175 -23.25 -23.11 -3.37
N GLY A 176 -22.66 -23.30 -4.53
CA GLY A 176 -21.92 -22.25 -5.22
C GLY A 176 -20.63 -21.82 -4.52
N THR A 177 -20.01 -22.71 -3.71
CA THR A 177 -18.81 -22.44 -2.91
C THR A 177 -17.71 -23.44 -3.20
N LEU A 178 -16.46 -23.01 -3.12
CA LEU A 178 -15.30 -23.92 -3.13
C LEU A 178 -15.16 -24.58 -1.75
N ARG A 179 -14.85 -25.87 -1.75
CA ARG A 179 -14.63 -26.64 -0.53
C ARG A 179 -13.18 -26.44 -0.02
N PRO A 180 -12.93 -25.77 1.11
CA PRO A 180 -11.57 -25.56 1.60
C PRO A 180 -10.80 -26.85 1.84
N GLU A 181 -11.46 -27.88 2.35
CA GLU A 181 -10.90 -29.22 2.61
C GLU A 181 -10.52 -30.00 1.35
N SER A 182 -10.96 -29.54 0.17
CA SER A 182 -10.58 -30.14 -1.11
C SER A 182 -9.27 -29.58 -1.68
N GLU A 183 -8.58 -28.71 -0.95
CA GLU A 183 -7.33 -28.13 -1.41
C GLU A 183 -6.32 -29.21 -1.80
N GLN A 184 -5.85 -29.12 -3.04
CA GLN A 184 -4.74 -29.91 -3.53
C GLN A 184 -3.62 -28.97 -3.98
N VAL A 185 -2.53 -28.98 -3.22
CA VAL A 185 -1.39 -28.08 -3.44
C VAL A 185 -0.53 -28.60 -4.59
N LEU A 186 -0.39 -27.78 -5.65
CA LEU A 186 0.44 -28.09 -6.81
C LEU A 186 1.86 -27.55 -6.64
N ILE A 187 1.98 -26.29 -6.24
CA ILE A 187 3.26 -25.60 -6.01
C ILE A 187 3.23 -25.00 -4.62
N HIS A 188 4.28 -25.23 -3.84
CA HIS A 188 4.48 -24.64 -2.52
C HIS A 188 5.94 -24.21 -2.38
N GLN A 189 6.24 -22.99 -2.81
CA GLN A 189 7.58 -22.44 -2.89
C GLN A 189 7.79 -21.36 -1.82
N ARG A 190 8.74 -21.57 -0.92
CA ARG A 190 9.13 -20.58 0.09
C ARG A 190 9.64 -19.33 -0.59
N LYS A 191 9.20 -18.16 -0.09
CA LYS A 191 9.70 -16.86 -0.51
C LYS A 191 10.21 -16.05 0.68
N ARG A 192 11.25 -15.24 0.43
CA ARG A 192 11.93 -14.43 1.44
C ARG A 192 11.32 -13.04 1.59
N MET A 193 10.61 -12.56 0.56
CA MET A 193 10.02 -11.21 0.52
C MET A 193 8.54 -11.28 0.14
N ILE A 194 7.81 -10.20 0.45
CA ILE A 194 6.38 -10.05 0.11
C ILE A 194 6.18 -9.35 -1.24
N PHE A 195 7.25 -9.13 -1.99
CA PHE A 195 7.25 -8.41 -3.27
C PHE A 195 7.52 -9.33 -4.44
N HIS A 196 7.21 -8.85 -5.65
CA HIS A 196 7.46 -9.48 -6.94
C HIS A 196 6.97 -10.93 -6.98
N VAL A 197 5.69 -11.13 -6.65
CA VAL A 197 5.14 -12.48 -6.52
C VAL A 197 4.68 -13.06 -7.85
N GLY A 198 4.13 -12.22 -8.72
CA GLY A 198 3.47 -12.64 -9.95
C GLY A 198 1.99 -12.95 -9.74
N GLY A 199 1.50 -14.08 -10.25
CA GLY A 199 0.14 -14.59 -10.00
C GLY A 199 -0.79 -14.63 -11.22
N GLY A 200 -0.38 -14.06 -12.37
CA GLY A 200 -1.12 -14.23 -13.61
C GLY A 200 -1.15 -15.72 -14.03
N MET A 201 -2.36 -16.26 -14.25
CA MET A 201 -2.55 -17.67 -14.65
C MET A 201 -3.61 -17.76 -15.72
N PHE A 202 -3.41 -18.67 -16.65
CA PHE A 202 -4.43 -19.04 -17.62
C PHE A 202 -4.24 -20.49 -18.11
N PHE A 203 -5.33 -21.13 -18.49
CA PHE A 203 -5.27 -22.35 -19.28
C PHE A 203 -5.24 -22.00 -20.77
N HIS A 204 -4.26 -22.52 -21.46
CA HIS A 204 -4.20 -22.32 -22.90
C HIS A 204 -5.23 -23.22 -23.63
N PRO A 205 -6.10 -22.66 -24.49
CA PRO A 205 -7.27 -23.37 -24.99
C PRO A 205 -6.96 -24.52 -25.95
N ARG A 206 -5.77 -24.53 -26.58
CA ARG A 206 -5.41 -25.59 -27.56
C ARG A 206 -4.62 -26.74 -26.95
N ASP A 207 -3.70 -26.43 -26.00
CA ASP A 207 -2.88 -27.48 -25.39
C ASP A 207 -3.42 -27.97 -24.04
N GLY A 208 -4.29 -27.16 -23.41
CA GLY A 208 -4.95 -27.49 -22.13
C GLY A 208 -4.03 -27.39 -20.92
N PHE A 209 -2.80 -26.89 -21.08
CA PHE A 209 -1.86 -26.72 -19.98
C PHE A 209 -2.10 -25.42 -19.19
N LEU A 210 -1.72 -25.43 -17.93
CA LEU A 210 -1.75 -24.25 -17.07
C LEU A 210 -0.44 -23.49 -17.16
N TYR A 211 -0.51 -22.21 -17.54
CA TYR A 211 0.60 -21.25 -17.54
C TYR A 211 0.51 -20.36 -16.31
N ILE A 212 1.65 -20.12 -15.64
CA ILE A 212 1.73 -19.41 -14.37
C ILE A 212 2.91 -18.44 -14.40
N ALA A 213 2.66 -17.16 -14.19
CA ALA A 213 3.71 -16.13 -14.08
C ALA A 213 4.24 -16.05 -12.65
N MET A 214 5.57 -16.10 -12.51
CA MET A 214 6.30 -16.07 -11.24
C MET A 214 7.31 -14.93 -11.23
N GLY A 215 7.31 -14.10 -10.19
CA GLY A 215 8.29 -13.03 -10.01
C GLY A 215 9.63 -13.50 -9.44
N ASP A 216 10.58 -12.55 -9.26
CA ASP A 216 11.95 -12.82 -8.84
C ASP A 216 12.14 -12.91 -7.30
N GLU A 217 11.05 -12.89 -6.53
CA GLU A 217 11.05 -12.93 -5.06
C GLU A 217 11.41 -11.60 -4.37
N GLY A 218 11.69 -10.51 -5.11
CA GLY A 218 11.60 -9.15 -4.58
C GLY A 218 12.86 -8.49 -4.03
N ALA A 219 14.04 -9.06 -4.15
CA ALA A 219 15.27 -8.35 -3.80
C ALA A 219 15.65 -7.30 -4.85
N GLN A 220 16.18 -6.16 -4.42
CA GLN A 220 16.69 -5.15 -5.36
C GLN A 220 17.80 -5.73 -6.25
N GLN A 221 17.80 -5.35 -7.53
CA GLN A 221 18.85 -5.71 -8.49
C GLN A 221 19.06 -7.24 -8.63
N ASP A 222 17.96 -8.00 -8.53
CA ASP A 222 18.02 -9.48 -8.47
C ASP A 222 18.98 -10.00 -7.39
N GLY A 223 18.94 -9.41 -6.20
CA GLY A 223 19.85 -9.75 -5.10
C GLY A 223 19.80 -11.21 -4.67
N TYR A 224 18.72 -11.93 -5.04
CA TYR A 224 18.62 -13.38 -4.82
C TYR A 224 19.09 -14.20 -6.00
N ARG A 225 19.45 -13.57 -7.11
CA ARG A 225 19.96 -14.19 -8.34
C ARG A 225 19.03 -15.25 -8.90
N ASN A 226 17.75 -14.92 -9.00
CA ASN A 226 16.72 -15.83 -9.51
C ASN A 226 16.49 -15.67 -11.02
N SER A 227 16.82 -14.50 -11.61
CA SER A 227 16.31 -14.08 -12.91
C SER A 227 16.85 -14.86 -14.11
N GLN A 228 18.10 -15.33 -14.04
CA GLN A 228 18.78 -15.98 -15.17
C GLN A 228 19.16 -17.43 -14.84
N ARG A 229 18.28 -18.15 -14.11
CA ARG A 229 18.52 -19.53 -13.73
C ARG A 229 17.23 -20.35 -13.64
N ILE A 230 17.36 -21.64 -13.84
CA ILE A 230 16.26 -22.62 -13.87
C ILE A 230 16.52 -23.84 -12.97
N ASP A 231 17.56 -23.80 -12.14
CA ASP A 231 18.08 -24.98 -11.44
C ASP A 231 17.81 -24.99 -9.94
N LEU A 232 17.25 -23.90 -9.38
CA LEU A 232 17.18 -23.72 -7.94
C LEU A 232 15.77 -23.71 -7.38
N ASN A 233 14.93 -22.83 -7.90
CA ASN A 233 13.56 -22.58 -7.48
C ASN A 233 12.70 -22.11 -8.68
N LEU A 234 11.38 -21.97 -8.47
CA LEU A 234 10.42 -21.66 -9.53
C LEU A 234 10.11 -20.16 -9.62
N PHE A 235 11.14 -19.30 -9.50
CA PHE A 235 10.97 -17.84 -9.57
C PHE A 235 11.45 -17.26 -10.90
N SER A 236 11.00 -16.03 -11.23
CA SER A 236 11.50 -15.22 -12.34
C SER A 236 11.22 -15.79 -13.74
N GLY A 237 9.97 -16.18 -13.99
CA GLY A 237 9.61 -16.71 -15.31
C GLY A 237 8.15 -17.12 -15.46
N VAL A 238 7.85 -17.81 -16.53
CA VAL A 238 6.55 -18.43 -16.76
C VAL A 238 6.72 -19.94 -16.69
N LEU A 239 5.92 -20.58 -15.84
CA LEU A 239 5.84 -22.03 -15.71
C LEU A 239 4.70 -22.57 -16.57
N ARG A 240 4.86 -23.80 -17.09
CA ARG A 240 3.83 -24.53 -17.85
C ARG A 240 3.73 -25.95 -17.33
N ILE A 241 2.54 -26.37 -16.88
CA ILE A 241 2.30 -27.65 -16.22
C ILE A 241 1.05 -28.34 -16.74
N ASP A 242 1.05 -29.66 -16.73
CA ASP A 242 -0.08 -30.54 -17.09
C ASP A 242 -0.80 -31.02 -15.81
N VAL A 243 -1.86 -30.33 -15.43
CA VAL A 243 -2.65 -30.67 -14.24
C VAL A 243 -3.49 -31.94 -14.40
N ASP A 244 -3.69 -32.40 -15.63
CA ASP A 244 -4.43 -33.61 -15.96
C ASP A 244 -3.57 -34.87 -15.90
N GLN A 245 -2.26 -34.74 -15.81
CA GLN A 245 -1.28 -35.83 -15.72
C GLN A 245 -1.45 -36.82 -16.87
N ARG A 246 -1.66 -36.30 -18.09
CA ARG A 246 -2.04 -37.12 -19.29
C ARG A 246 -1.01 -38.18 -19.62
N GLY A 247 0.27 -37.96 -19.31
CA GLY A 247 1.31 -38.97 -19.51
C GLY A 247 1.66 -39.25 -20.97
N GLY A 248 2.35 -40.38 -21.22
CA GLY A 248 2.73 -40.82 -22.56
C GLY A 248 3.68 -39.87 -23.26
N THR A 249 3.33 -39.47 -24.49
CA THR A 249 4.08 -38.48 -25.26
C THR A 249 3.73 -37.04 -24.93
N VAL A 250 2.67 -36.81 -24.15
CA VAL A 250 2.16 -35.48 -23.83
C VAL A 250 2.89 -34.86 -22.62
N SER A 251 3.10 -35.67 -21.57
CA SER A 251 3.70 -35.19 -20.34
C SER A 251 4.36 -36.35 -19.57
N HIS A 252 5.23 -36.01 -18.62
CA HIS A 252 5.88 -36.99 -17.76
C HIS A 252 5.86 -36.53 -16.31
N PRO A 253 6.02 -37.43 -15.32
CA PRO A 253 6.06 -37.06 -13.91
C PRO A 253 7.20 -36.06 -13.60
N ILE A 254 7.01 -35.29 -12.54
CA ILE A 254 8.00 -34.38 -11.97
C ILE A 254 9.27 -35.16 -11.65
N ARG A 255 10.43 -34.73 -12.18
CA ARG A 255 11.73 -35.38 -11.97
C ARG A 255 12.54 -34.73 -10.86
N ARG A 256 12.31 -33.47 -10.61
CA ARG A 256 13.08 -32.68 -9.66
C ARG A 256 12.20 -31.75 -8.85
N GLN A 257 12.55 -31.55 -7.58
CA GLN A 257 11.90 -30.61 -6.68
C GLN A 257 12.71 -29.31 -6.57
N PRO A 258 12.07 -28.13 -6.42
CA PRO A 258 12.77 -26.91 -6.10
C PRO A 258 13.43 -27.00 -4.70
N ARG A 259 14.56 -26.29 -4.51
CA ARG A 259 15.35 -26.39 -3.27
C ARG A 259 14.57 -26.01 -2.01
N ASP A 260 13.80 -24.90 -2.08
CA ASP A 260 13.08 -24.34 -0.94
C ASP A 260 11.56 -24.47 -1.14
N GLY A 261 11.12 -25.60 -1.68
CA GLY A 261 9.71 -25.83 -1.97
C GLY A 261 9.37 -27.27 -2.31
N THR A 262 8.10 -27.51 -2.54
CA THR A 262 7.55 -28.81 -2.98
C THR A 262 6.56 -28.61 -4.11
N THR A 263 6.56 -29.56 -5.04
CA THR A 263 5.61 -29.61 -6.16
C THR A 263 4.99 -31.01 -6.27
N ALA A 264 3.70 -31.07 -6.61
CA ALA A 264 2.97 -32.33 -6.70
C ALA A 264 1.72 -32.19 -7.58
N HIS A 265 1.09 -33.32 -7.92
CA HIS A 265 -0.23 -33.38 -8.54
C HIS A 265 -0.34 -32.77 -9.94
N TYR A 266 0.75 -32.71 -10.67
CA TYR A 266 0.80 -32.39 -12.10
C TYR A 266 1.94 -33.16 -12.77
N HIS A 267 1.96 -33.17 -14.10
CA HIS A 267 3.08 -33.62 -14.91
C HIS A 267 3.72 -32.43 -15.62
N ILE A 268 4.92 -32.69 -16.17
CA ILE A 268 5.64 -31.73 -16.99
C ILE A 268 5.32 -32.01 -18.45
N PRO A 269 4.83 -31.04 -19.23
CA PRO A 269 4.65 -31.20 -20.68
C PRO A 269 5.95 -31.61 -21.36
N SER A 270 5.91 -32.64 -22.20
CA SER A 270 7.10 -33.22 -22.81
C SER A 270 7.82 -32.28 -23.78
N ASP A 271 7.09 -31.27 -24.26
CA ASP A 271 7.60 -30.19 -25.13
C ASP A 271 7.96 -28.91 -24.41
N ASN A 272 8.04 -28.91 -23.07
CA ASN A 272 8.59 -27.77 -22.33
C ASN A 272 10.06 -27.58 -22.74
N PRO A 273 10.51 -26.32 -22.95
CA PRO A 273 11.78 -26.01 -23.62
C PRO A 273 13.03 -26.47 -22.86
N PHE A 274 12.91 -26.69 -21.55
CA PHE A 274 14.03 -27.10 -20.71
C PHE A 274 13.98 -28.58 -20.30
N VAL A 275 13.05 -29.36 -20.87
CA VAL A 275 13.00 -30.80 -20.65
C VAL A 275 14.28 -31.46 -21.12
N GLY A 276 14.90 -32.27 -20.24
CA GLY A 276 16.16 -32.95 -20.49
C GLY A 276 17.41 -32.06 -20.27
N THR A 277 17.25 -30.77 -19.93
CA THR A 277 18.37 -29.91 -19.56
C THR A 277 18.92 -30.33 -18.19
N PRO A 278 20.22 -30.67 -18.08
CA PRO A 278 20.78 -31.11 -16.81
C PRO A 278 20.60 -30.10 -15.69
N GLY A 279 19.98 -30.54 -14.60
CA GLY A 279 19.76 -29.72 -13.41
C GLY A 279 18.57 -28.76 -13.49
N ALA A 280 17.88 -28.64 -14.60
CA ALA A 280 16.74 -27.76 -14.75
C ALA A 280 15.52 -28.23 -13.92
N LEU A 281 14.72 -27.27 -13.47
CA LEU A 281 13.32 -27.45 -13.13
C LEU A 281 12.53 -27.32 -14.44
N GLU A 282 11.97 -28.41 -14.88
CA GLU A 282 11.44 -28.57 -16.24
C GLU A 282 10.06 -27.87 -16.44
N GLU A 283 9.53 -27.27 -15.37
CA GLU A 283 8.32 -26.46 -15.39
C GLU A 283 8.48 -25.16 -16.17
N PHE A 284 9.71 -24.62 -16.27
CA PHE A 284 9.95 -23.36 -16.95
C PHE A 284 9.61 -23.41 -18.43
N TYR A 285 8.84 -22.41 -18.87
CA TYR A 285 8.51 -22.17 -20.27
C TYR A 285 9.20 -20.90 -20.80
N ALA A 286 9.30 -19.87 -19.97
CA ALA A 286 10.07 -18.65 -20.21
C ALA A 286 10.72 -18.18 -18.91
N ILE A 287 11.77 -17.34 -19.01
CA ILE A 287 12.56 -16.84 -17.87
C ILE A 287 12.84 -15.34 -17.98
N GLY A 288 13.46 -14.79 -16.95
CA GLY A 288 13.97 -13.41 -16.95
C GLY A 288 12.91 -12.34 -16.70
N LEU A 289 11.95 -12.62 -15.82
CA LEU A 289 10.93 -11.67 -15.35
C LEU A 289 11.22 -11.24 -13.91
N ARG A 290 10.97 -9.97 -13.58
CA ARG A 290 11.12 -9.40 -12.25
C ARG A 290 9.82 -9.50 -11.44
N SER A 291 8.80 -8.80 -11.89
CA SER A 291 7.50 -8.69 -11.25
C SER A 291 6.38 -8.71 -12.27
N PRO A 292 6.12 -9.88 -12.89
CA PRO A 292 5.05 -10.06 -13.88
C PRO A 292 3.68 -10.01 -13.19
N HIS A 293 3.21 -8.79 -12.89
CA HIS A 293 2.06 -8.59 -12.02
C HIS A 293 0.78 -9.18 -12.59
N ARG A 294 0.54 -9.02 -13.90
CA ARG A 294 -0.58 -9.65 -14.61
C ARG A 294 -0.11 -10.26 -15.91
N MET A 295 -0.57 -11.47 -16.17
CA MET A 295 -0.40 -12.17 -17.42
C MET A 295 -1.78 -12.63 -17.91
N THR A 296 -2.13 -12.29 -19.16
CA THR A 296 -3.41 -12.66 -19.78
C THR A 296 -3.21 -13.19 -21.19
N HIS A 297 -3.99 -14.20 -21.57
CA HIS A 297 -3.95 -14.78 -22.88
C HIS A 297 -5.04 -14.20 -23.79
N ASP A 298 -4.67 -13.79 -25.00
CA ASP A 298 -5.59 -13.46 -26.07
C ASP A 298 -5.71 -14.64 -27.02
N PRO A 299 -6.89 -15.31 -27.08
CA PRO A 299 -7.05 -16.52 -27.90
C PRO A 299 -7.15 -16.24 -29.40
N VAL A 300 -7.33 -14.99 -29.82
CA VAL A 300 -7.46 -14.61 -31.23
C VAL A 300 -6.08 -14.59 -31.89
N ASP A 301 -5.12 -13.89 -31.26
CA ASP A 301 -3.76 -13.76 -31.76
C ASP A 301 -2.79 -14.80 -31.18
N ASP A 302 -3.26 -15.61 -30.20
CA ASP A 302 -2.51 -16.65 -29.48
C ASP A 302 -1.25 -16.10 -28.78
N LEU A 303 -1.42 -15.00 -28.09
CA LEU A 303 -0.39 -14.27 -27.39
C LEU A 303 -0.72 -14.15 -25.91
N ALA A 304 0.27 -14.34 -25.04
CA ALA A 304 0.14 -14.00 -23.64
C ALA A 304 0.85 -12.67 -23.35
N TRP A 305 0.08 -11.70 -22.89
CA TRP A 305 0.52 -10.34 -22.56
C TRP A 305 0.87 -10.25 -21.09
N ILE A 306 2.02 -9.63 -20.75
CA ILE A 306 2.55 -9.54 -19.39
C ILE A 306 2.84 -8.08 -19.07
N GLY A 307 2.29 -7.58 -17.97
CA GLY A 307 2.73 -6.32 -17.37
C GLY A 307 3.91 -6.59 -16.43
N GLU A 308 5.08 -6.09 -16.77
CA GLU A 308 6.34 -6.33 -16.08
C GLU A 308 6.81 -5.07 -15.36
N ILE A 309 6.74 -5.08 -14.02
CA ILE A 309 7.10 -3.92 -13.19
C ILE A 309 8.61 -3.84 -13.05
N GLY A 310 9.20 -2.78 -13.58
CA GLY A 310 10.62 -2.50 -13.49
C GLY A 310 11.08 -1.96 -12.13
N GLN A 311 12.39 -1.81 -11.94
CA GLN A 311 12.94 -1.36 -10.66
C GLN A 311 13.13 0.15 -10.57
N ALA A 312 13.84 0.75 -11.54
CA ALA A 312 14.28 2.13 -11.40
C ALA A 312 14.10 2.99 -12.65
N ARG A 313 14.01 2.39 -13.83
CA ARG A 313 14.12 3.11 -15.10
C ARG A 313 12.92 2.96 -16.01
N ARG A 314 12.42 1.72 -16.18
CA ARG A 314 11.38 1.37 -17.15
C ARG A 314 10.28 0.53 -16.54
N GLU A 315 9.10 0.71 -17.10
CA GLU A 315 7.95 -0.18 -16.97
C GLU A 315 7.70 -0.82 -18.33
N GLU A 316 7.34 -2.10 -18.38
CA GLU A 316 7.42 -2.89 -19.60
C GLU A 316 6.15 -3.69 -19.87
N ILE A 317 5.75 -3.77 -21.15
CA ILE A 317 4.77 -4.73 -21.62
C ILE A 317 5.51 -5.77 -22.44
N GLU A 318 5.50 -6.98 -21.92
CA GLU A 318 6.11 -8.15 -22.55
C GLU A 318 5.05 -9.01 -23.24
N VAL A 319 5.46 -9.78 -24.25
CA VAL A 319 4.59 -10.73 -24.92
C VAL A 319 5.25 -12.09 -25.04
N LEU A 320 4.65 -13.08 -24.39
CA LEU A 320 5.00 -14.48 -24.55
C LEU A 320 4.28 -15.04 -25.80
N ARG A 321 5.04 -15.46 -26.79
CA ARG A 321 4.56 -16.15 -27.97
C ARG A 321 4.50 -17.66 -27.72
N ILE A 322 3.28 -18.19 -27.68
CA ILE A 322 3.10 -19.62 -27.46
C ILE A 322 3.69 -20.41 -28.63
N GLY A 323 4.41 -21.51 -28.35
CA GLY A 323 5.12 -22.31 -29.34
C GLY A 323 6.49 -21.73 -29.78
N ARG A 324 6.89 -20.58 -29.25
CA ARG A 324 8.19 -19.93 -29.54
C ARG A 324 9.05 -19.87 -28.29
N ALA A 325 9.47 -21.00 -27.82
CA ALA A 325 10.20 -21.13 -26.59
C ALA A 325 11.65 -21.56 -26.82
N PRO A 326 12.55 -21.41 -25.83
CA PRO A 326 12.35 -20.62 -24.61
C PRO A 326 12.60 -19.12 -24.83
N GLN A 327 11.68 -18.25 -24.38
CA GLN A 327 11.90 -16.80 -24.35
C GLN A 327 12.57 -16.39 -23.04
N ASN A 328 13.48 -15.40 -23.12
CA ASN A 328 14.16 -14.80 -22.00
C ASN A 328 13.92 -13.27 -22.02
N PHE A 329 13.16 -12.75 -21.05
CA PHE A 329 12.79 -11.34 -20.95
C PHE A 329 13.87 -10.46 -20.31
N GLN A 330 15.05 -11.03 -20.07
CA GLN A 330 16.33 -10.36 -19.81
C GLN A 330 16.48 -9.71 -18.42
N TRP A 331 15.49 -9.70 -17.56
CA TRP A 331 15.71 -9.25 -16.18
C TRP A 331 16.78 -10.14 -15.50
N ALA A 332 17.78 -9.64 -14.72
CA ALA A 332 18.11 -8.25 -14.39
C ALA A 332 19.31 -7.73 -15.25
N VAL A 333 19.60 -8.40 -16.38
CA VAL A 333 20.65 -7.99 -17.34
C VAL A 333 20.20 -6.73 -18.07
N ARG A 334 18.90 -6.59 -18.29
CA ARG A 334 18.28 -5.39 -18.83
C ARG A 334 17.07 -4.97 -17.99
N GLU A 335 16.74 -3.69 -18.08
CA GLU A 335 15.48 -3.11 -17.65
C GLU A 335 14.97 -2.31 -18.85
N GLY A 336 13.97 -2.87 -19.55
CA GLY A 336 13.56 -2.40 -20.86
C GLY A 336 14.69 -2.47 -21.88
N GLY A 337 14.77 -1.47 -22.74
CA GLY A 337 15.87 -1.29 -23.68
C GLY A 337 17.19 -0.84 -23.04
N GLN A 338 17.25 -0.62 -21.71
CA GLN A 338 18.41 -0.10 -21.01
C GLN A 338 19.27 -1.22 -20.39
N PRO A 339 20.60 -1.02 -20.18
CA PRO A 339 21.39 -1.92 -19.36
C PRO A 339 20.81 -2.06 -17.95
N GLY A 340 20.73 -3.29 -17.45
CA GLY A 340 20.23 -3.61 -16.12
C GLY A 340 21.29 -3.48 -15.01
N PHE A 341 21.24 -4.40 -14.07
CA PHE A 341 22.02 -4.33 -12.82
C PHE A 341 23.07 -5.44 -12.71
N VAL A 342 22.95 -6.48 -13.52
CA VAL A 342 23.89 -7.61 -13.53
C VAL A 342 24.47 -7.80 -14.93
N PRO A 343 25.69 -8.33 -15.04
CA PRO A 343 26.27 -8.65 -16.34
C PRO A 343 25.48 -9.78 -17.01
N ALA A 344 25.49 -9.78 -18.33
CA ALA A 344 24.95 -10.88 -19.11
C ALA A 344 25.74 -12.20 -18.82
N PRO A 345 25.04 -13.34 -18.67
CA PRO A 345 25.69 -14.62 -18.54
C PRO A 345 26.45 -14.96 -19.84
N GLU A 346 27.57 -15.66 -19.72
CA GLU A 346 28.37 -16.08 -20.88
C GLU A 346 27.55 -16.94 -21.87
N GLN A 347 26.64 -17.75 -21.34
CA GLN A 347 25.72 -18.57 -22.10
C GLN A 347 24.27 -18.24 -21.67
N PRO A 348 23.60 -17.31 -22.36
CA PRO A 348 22.22 -16.97 -22.06
C PRO A 348 21.29 -18.16 -22.26
N LEU A 349 20.40 -18.37 -21.33
CA LEU A 349 19.30 -19.33 -21.47
C LEU A 349 18.21 -18.73 -22.35
N GLY A 350 17.84 -19.42 -23.41
CA GLY A 350 16.73 -19.03 -24.27
C GLY A 350 16.99 -17.86 -25.22
N LEU A 351 15.96 -17.47 -25.95
CA LEU A 351 15.97 -16.37 -26.90
C LEU A 351 15.72 -15.04 -26.17
N TRP A 352 16.67 -14.15 -26.23
CA TRP A 352 16.50 -12.81 -25.67
C TRP A 352 15.37 -12.05 -26.36
N THR A 353 14.35 -11.71 -25.60
CA THR A 353 13.15 -11.04 -26.04
C THR A 353 13.00 -9.75 -25.26
N GLY A 354 12.92 -8.62 -25.95
CA GLY A 354 12.66 -7.32 -25.30
C GLY A 354 11.17 -6.99 -25.27
N PRO A 355 10.78 -5.94 -24.51
CA PRO A 355 9.39 -5.51 -24.42
C PRO A 355 8.86 -5.04 -25.77
N VAL A 356 7.56 -5.22 -25.98
CA VAL A 356 6.85 -4.67 -27.15
C VAL A 356 6.53 -3.18 -26.95
N TRP A 357 6.47 -2.75 -25.71
CA TRP A 357 6.30 -1.36 -25.29
C TRP A 357 6.86 -1.12 -23.90
N GLU A 358 7.47 0.05 -23.71
CA GLU A 358 8.03 0.48 -22.43
C GLU A 358 7.81 1.97 -22.21
N TYR A 359 7.80 2.40 -20.93
CA TYR A 359 7.74 3.82 -20.56
C TYR A 359 8.64 4.15 -19.37
N GLY A 360 9.00 5.43 -19.27
CA GLY A 360 9.88 5.93 -18.22
C GLY A 360 9.14 6.38 -16.96
N ARG A 361 9.91 6.76 -15.95
CA ARG A 361 9.41 7.21 -14.64
C ARG A 361 8.65 8.54 -14.69
N ASP A 362 8.76 9.26 -15.79
CA ASP A 362 7.96 10.44 -16.13
C ASP A 362 6.52 10.10 -16.52
N GLN A 363 6.25 8.87 -16.96
CA GLN A 363 4.93 8.44 -17.38
C GLN A 363 4.23 7.53 -16.36
N GLY A 364 4.97 6.85 -15.50
CA GLY A 364 4.42 5.98 -14.48
C GLY A 364 5.51 5.22 -13.72
N ARG A 365 5.09 4.37 -12.76
CA ARG A 365 6.03 3.69 -11.85
C ARG A 365 5.70 2.24 -11.54
N SER A 366 4.55 1.75 -12.01
CA SER A 366 4.11 0.38 -11.72
C SER A 366 3.06 -0.04 -12.74
N VAL A 367 3.52 -0.63 -13.82
CA VAL A 367 2.63 -1.10 -14.89
C VAL A 367 1.75 -2.24 -14.41
N ILE A 368 0.49 -2.13 -14.71
CA ILE A 368 -0.49 -3.21 -14.57
C ILE A 368 -0.81 -3.72 -15.97
N GLY A 369 -0.48 -4.95 -16.22
CA GLY A 369 -0.92 -5.65 -17.42
C GLY A 369 -2.45 -5.68 -17.51
N GLY A 370 -2.97 -6.01 -18.67
CA GLY A 370 -4.41 -5.99 -18.91
C GLY A 370 -4.83 -7.00 -19.96
N TYR A 371 -5.71 -6.62 -20.86
CA TYR A 371 -6.29 -7.51 -21.87
C TYR A 371 -6.31 -6.88 -23.25
N VAL A 372 -6.25 -7.67 -24.29
CA VAL A 372 -6.72 -7.25 -25.61
C VAL A 372 -8.23 -7.08 -25.55
N TYR A 373 -8.72 -5.88 -25.88
CA TYR A 373 -10.15 -5.59 -25.84
C TYR A 373 -10.90 -6.33 -26.95
N ARG A 374 -11.79 -7.21 -26.56
CA ARG A 374 -12.64 -8.01 -27.43
C ARG A 374 -14.14 -7.78 -27.20
N GLY A 375 -14.46 -6.79 -26.34
CA GLY A 375 -15.84 -6.36 -26.08
C GLY A 375 -16.47 -5.62 -27.28
N ARG A 376 -17.75 -5.35 -27.18
CA ARG A 376 -18.54 -4.72 -28.27
C ARG A 376 -18.98 -3.30 -27.94
N ARG A 377 -18.91 -2.89 -26.67
CA ARG A 377 -19.38 -1.59 -26.19
C ARG A 377 -18.56 -0.44 -26.75
N HIS A 378 -17.27 -0.65 -26.96
CA HIS A 378 -16.32 0.37 -27.39
C HIS A 378 -15.57 -0.05 -28.68
N PRO A 379 -16.20 0.05 -29.85
CA PRO A 379 -15.63 -0.43 -31.12
C PRO A 379 -14.26 0.19 -31.46
N SER A 380 -14.00 1.43 -31.01
CA SER A 380 -12.71 2.11 -31.24
C SER A 380 -11.54 1.48 -30.48
N LEU A 381 -11.81 0.64 -29.48
CA LEU A 381 -10.81 -0.08 -28.70
C LEU A 381 -10.62 -1.52 -29.18
N ALA A 382 -11.50 -2.03 -30.07
CA ALA A 382 -11.46 -3.41 -30.52
C ALA A 382 -10.08 -3.79 -31.09
N GLY A 383 -9.50 -4.90 -30.58
CA GLY A 383 -8.19 -5.39 -31.00
C GLY A 383 -6.99 -4.63 -30.40
N LYS A 384 -7.18 -3.61 -29.60
CA LYS A 384 -6.08 -2.95 -28.88
C LYS A 384 -5.85 -3.62 -27.53
N TYR A 385 -4.58 -3.68 -27.09
CA TYR A 385 -4.23 -4.10 -25.74
C TYR A 385 -4.39 -2.94 -24.77
N LEU A 386 -5.17 -3.13 -23.72
CA LEU A 386 -5.37 -2.12 -22.67
C LEU A 386 -4.53 -2.49 -21.44
N CYS A 387 -3.79 -1.51 -20.94
CA CYS A 387 -3.00 -1.62 -19.71
C CYS A 387 -3.09 -0.32 -18.89
N ALA A 388 -2.63 -0.37 -17.65
CA ALA A 388 -2.67 0.78 -16.76
C ALA A 388 -1.39 0.89 -15.93
N ASP A 389 -1.18 2.06 -15.30
CA ASP A 389 -0.19 2.25 -14.25
C ASP A 389 -0.90 2.36 -12.89
N PHE A 390 -0.44 1.56 -11.93
CA PHE A 390 -0.99 1.56 -10.56
C PHE A 390 -0.73 2.88 -9.84
N ALA A 391 0.46 3.46 -10.03
CA ALA A 391 0.89 4.61 -9.24
C ALA A 391 0.16 5.89 -9.66
N ASN A 392 -0.13 6.07 -10.96
CA ASN A 392 -0.76 7.29 -11.47
C ASN A 392 -2.12 7.09 -12.16
N GLY A 393 -2.58 5.85 -12.23
CA GLY A 393 -3.89 5.51 -12.79
C GLY A 393 -4.06 5.83 -14.27
N ARG A 394 -2.98 6.05 -15.01
CA ARG A 394 -3.04 6.17 -16.47
C ARG A 394 -3.49 4.85 -17.06
N ILE A 395 -4.35 4.95 -18.07
CA ILE A 395 -4.84 3.82 -18.85
C ILE A 395 -4.47 4.05 -20.29
N TRP A 396 -3.77 3.11 -20.91
CA TRP A 396 -3.40 3.17 -22.31
C TRP A 396 -4.09 2.07 -23.12
N ALA A 397 -4.30 2.36 -24.40
CA ALA A 397 -4.65 1.38 -25.41
C ALA A 397 -3.54 1.33 -26.46
N LEU A 398 -2.94 0.17 -26.62
CA LEU A 398 -1.87 -0.12 -27.56
C LEU A 398 -2.44 -0.79 -28.81
N ALA A 399 -2.36 -0.10 -29.96
CA ALA A 399 -2.56 -0.74 -31.25
C ALA A 399 -1.29 -1.47 -31.64
N TYR A 400 -1.40 -2.67 -32.17
CA TYR A 400 -0.24 -3.50 -32.51
C TYR A 400 -0.45 -4.30 -33.80
N ALA A 401 0.66 -4.74 -34.38
CA ALA A 401 0.69 -5.64 -35.52
C ALA A 401 1.49 -6.89 -35.14
N VAL A 402 0.97 -8.05 -35.53
CA VAL A 402 1.62 -9.37 -35.32
C VAL A 402 2.28 -9.80 -36.62
N GLU A 403 3.59 -9.85 -36.63
CA GLU A 403 4.40 -10.37 -37.75
C GLU A 403 5.04 -11.71 -37.34
N PRO A 404 5.46 -12.56 -38.30
CA PRO A 404 6.07 -13.85 -37.96
C PRO A 404 7.20 -13.78 -36.95
N GLU A 405 8.09 -12.78 -37.09
CA GLU A 405 9.26 -12.62 -36.24
C GLU A 405 9.10 -11.58 -35.13
N ARG A 406 8.15 -10.67 -35.23
CA ARG A 406 8.06 -9.51 -34.34
C ARG A 406 6.60 -9.11 -34.07
N ILE A 407 6.39 -8.56 -32.86
CA ILE A 407 5.18 -7.82 -32.52
C ILE A 407 5.60 -6.37 -32.40
N THR A 408 4.84 -5.49 -33.07
CA THR A 408 5.15 -4.06 -33.11
C THR A 408 3.96 -3.27 -32.63
N VAL A 409 4.16 -2.41 -31.61
CA VAL A 409 3.16 -1.43 -31.22
C VAL A 409 3.15 -0.32 -32.29
N THR A 410 2.02 -0.17 -32.97
CA THR A 410 1.82 0.77 -34.08
C THR A 410 1.17 2.07 -33.64
N GLY A 411 0.61 2.12 -32.44
CA GLY A 411 0.02 3.32 -31.86
C GLY A 411 -0.25 3.17 -30.37
N VAL A 412 -0.08 4.27 -29.65
CA VAL A 412 -0.35 4.37 -28.20
C VAL A 412 -1.35 5.49 -27.99
N GLU A 413 -2.48 5.16 -27.40
CA GLU A 413 -3.53 6.12 -27.06
C GLU A 413 -3.66 6.17 -25.52
N LEU A 414 -3.47 7.36 -24.93
CA LEU A 414 -3.79 7.59 -23.53
C LEU A 414 -5.31 7.72 -23.39
N LEU A 415 -5.95 6.72 -22.82
CA LEU A 415 -7.41 6.70 -22.67
C LEU A 415 -7.87 7.60 -21.52
N ALA A 416 -7.24 7.44 -20.37
CA ALA A 416 -7.60 8.18 -19.18
C ALA A 416 -6.37 8.42 -18.31
N SER A 417 -6.33 9.58 -17.66
CA SER A 417 -5.36 9.94 -16.64
C SER A 417 -6.04 10.85 -15.62
N GLY A 418 -5.44 11.00 -14.47
CA GLY A 418 -5.88 11.95 -13.47
C GLY A 418 -6.08 11.38 -12.08
N PRO A 419 -6.27 12.27 -11.09
CA PRO A 419 -6.26 11.93 -9.66
C PRO A 419 -7.38 11.00 -9.19
N GLY A 420 -8.48 10.89 -9.90
CA GLY A 420 -9.57 9.96 -9.60
C GLY A 420 -9.18 8.48 -9.75
N PHE A 421 -8.05 8.20 -10.42
CA PHE A 421 -7.56 6.84 -10.71
C PHE A 421 -6.41 6.39 -9.81
N ARG A 422 -6.07 7.16 -8.78
CA ARG A 422 -4.79 7.02 -8.11
C ARG A 422 -4.81 6.19 -6.87
N ASN A 423 -3.76 5.42 -6.69
CA ASN A 423 -3.21 5.18 -5.39
C ASN A 423 -1.81 4.60 -5.35
N TYR A 424 -0.98 5.15 -4.49
CA TYR A 424 0.23 4.55 -4.01
C TYR A 424 0.17 4.48 -2.48
N HIS A 425 0.36 3.27 -1.88
CA HIS A 425 0.38 3.03 -0.43
C HIS A 425 -0.91 3.36 0.36
N GLY A 426 -2.08 2.96 -0.13
CA GLY A 426 -3.28 2.89 0.71
C GLY A 426 -4.26 4.05 0.62
N GLY A 427 -4.16 4.91 -0.38
CA GLY A 427 -5.25 5.82 -0.76
C GLY A 427 -6.31 5.11 -1.61
N VAL A 428 -7.45 5.70 -1.82
CA VAL A 428 -8.49 5.18 -2.71
C VAL A 428 -8.06 5.35 -4.16
N GLY A 429 -7.91 4.28 -4.94
CA GLY A 429 -7.99 4.38 -6.36
C GLY A 429 -6.92 3.86 -7.29
N GLY A 430 -5.83 3.17 -6.88
CA GLY A 430 -4.90 2.54 -7.82
C GLY A 430 -5.54 1.37 -8.56
N ILE A 431 -5.39 1.29 -9.88
CA ILE A 431 -5.85 0.13 -10.65
C ILE A 431 -4.93 -1.05 -10.33
N THR A 432 -5.49 -2.11 -9.75
CA THR A 432 -4.75 -3.32 -9.36
C THR A 432 -4.79 -4.39 -10.43
N SER A 433 -5.84 -4.38 -11.24
CA SER A 433 -6.04 -5.39 -12.28
C SER A 433 -7.15 -4.97 -13.22
N PHE A 434 -7.24 -5.70 -14.32
CA PHE A 434 -8.42 -5.78 -15.16
C PHE A 434 -9.05 -7.17 -15.02
N GLY A 435 -10.34 -7.27 -15.29
CA GLY A 435 -11.07 -8.51 -15.48
C GLY A 435 -12.00 -8.39 -16.69
N ARG A 436 -12.66 -9.48 -17.04
CA ARG A 436 -13.67 -9.47 -18.12
C ARG A 436 -15.00 -9.96 -17.57
N ASP A 437 -16.07 -9.36 -18.06
CA ASP A 437 -17.41 -9.91 -17.85
C ASP A 437 -17.74 -11.01 -18.88
N HIS A 438 -18.92 -11.62 -18.79
CA HIS A 438 -19.36 -12.67 -19.73
C HIS A 438 -19.55 -12.18 -21.17
N ALA A 439 -19.68 -10.85 -21.36
CA ALA A 439 -19.76 -10.25 -22.68
C ALA A 439 -18.37 -9.89 -23.26
N GLY A 440 -17.29 -10.11 -22.49
CA GLY A 440 -15.93 -9.73 -22.87
C GLY A 440 -15.62 -8.25 -22.67
N GLU A 441 -16.49 -7.51 -21.95
CA GLU A 441 -16.23 -6.11 -21.59
C GLU A 441 -15.23 -6.03 -20.43
N LEU A 442 -14.35 -5.05 -20.47
CA LEU A 442 -13.33 -4.89 -19.45
C LEU A 442 -13.87 -4.21 -18.20
N LEU A 443 -13.54 -4.80 -17.07
CA LEU A 443 -13.79 -4.29 -15.74
C LEU A 443 -12.44 -3.94 -15.08
N LEU A 444 -12.40 -2.83 -14.35
CA LEU A 444 -11.22 -2.32 -13.68
C LEU A 444 -11.37 -2.54 -12.16
N LEU A 445 -10.37 -3.17 -11.58
CA LEU A 445 -10.32 -3.42 -10.15
C LEU A 445 -9.42 -2.38 -9.50
N ARG A 446 -9.84 -1.87 -8.34
CA ARG A 446 -9.11 -0.83 -7.62
C ARG A 446 -8.69 -1.22 -6.22
N HIS A 447 -7.53 -0.78 -5.82
CA HIS A 447 -7.06 -0.91 -4.44
C HIS A 447 -7.88 -0.07 -3.47
N GLY A 448 -8.17 -0.61 -2.29
CA GLY A 448 -8.84 0.08 -1.20
C GLY A 448 -9.79 -0.82 -0.41
N LEU A 449 -10.11 -0.43 0.83
CA LEU A 449 -10.91 -1.24 1.75
C LEU A 449 -12.41 -1.27 1.42
N ARG A 450 -12.88 -0.31 0.64
CA ARG A 450 -14.29 -0.17 0.22
C ARG A 450 -14.33 0.43 -1.17
N THR A 451 -13.82 -0.33 -2.15
CA THR A 451 -13.75 0.11 -3.54
C THR A 451 -14.86 -0.48 -4.38
N ARG A 452 -15.11 0.14 -5.51
CA ARG A 452 -16.04 -0.37 -6.54
C ARG A 452 -15.23 -0.91 -7.70
N ILE A 453 -15.75 -1.93 -8.34
CA ILE A 453 -15.28 -2.36 -9.66
C ILE A 453 -15.87 -1.40 -10.69
N GLU A 454 -15.05 -0.95 -11.61
CA GLU A 454 -15.39 0.08 -12.59
C GLU A 454 -15.35 -0.47 -14.01
N GLN A 455 -15.89 0.31 -14.94
CA GLN A 455 -15.85 0.08 -16.39
C GLN A 455 -15.54 1.37 -17.11
N LEU A 456 -14.96 1.27 -18.29
CA LEU A 456 -14.70 2.44 -19.14
C LEU A 456 -16.01 3.08 -19.62
N ALA A 457 -16.00 4.41 -19.68
CA ALA A 457 -17.07 5.23 -20.27
C ALA A 457 -16.45 6.41 -21.00
N GLU A 458 -17.11 6.90 -22.05
CA GLU A 458 -16.67 8.15 -22.69
C GLU A 458 -16.91 9.33 -21.74
N ARG A 459 -15.92 10.20 -21.64
CA ARG A 459 -16.01 11.39 -20.78
C ARG A 459 -16.82 12.46 -21.47
N PRO A 460 -17.85 13.03 -20.81
CA PRO A 460 -18.44 14.27 -21.27
C PRO A 460 -17.37 15.37 -21.28
N PRO A 461 -17.27 16.22 -22.31
CA PRO A 461 -16.37 17.35 -22.30
C PRO A 461 -16.75 18.31 -21.17
N GLY A 462 -15.79 18.70 -20.32
CA GLY A 462 -16.02 19.66 -19.24
C GLY A 462 -14.74 20.00 -18.47
N PRO A 463 -14.65 21.19 -17.87
CA PRO A 463 -13.60 21.50 -16.92
C PRO A 463 -13.76 20.65 -15.67
N GLY A 464 -12.63 20.31 -15.02
CA GLY A 464 -12.69 19.73 -13.67
C GLY A 464 -13.33 20.69 -12.64
N ASN A 465 -13.69 20.18 -11.47
CA ASN A 465 -14.26 20.99 -10.38
C ASN A 465 -13.23 21.44 -9.34
N VAL A 466 -11.95 21.14 -9.55
CA VAL A 466 -10.84 21.59 -8.68
C VAL A 466 -10.34 22.95 -9.17
N PRO A 467 -10.16 23.95 -8.26
CA PRO A 467 -9.67 25.28 -8.65
C PRO A 467 -8.29 25.21 -9.33
N ALA A 468 -8.16 25.85 -10.47
CA ALA A 468 -6.89 25.88 -11.22
C ALA A 468 -5.84 26.83 -10.64
N THR A 469 -6.28 27.84 -9.86
CA THR A 469 -5.40 28.83 -9.22
C THR A 469 -5.69 28.92 -7.73
N LEU A 470 -4.70 29.35 -6.94
CA LEU A 470 -4.84 29.55 -5.51
C LEU A 470 -5.84 30.66 -5.18
N SER A 471 -5.89 31.72 -5.99
CA SER A 471 -6.90 32.79 -5.88
C SER A 471 -8.34 32.29 -5.99
N ALA A 472 -8.57 31.30 -6.84
CA ALA A 472 -9.89 30.70 -7.04
C ALA A 472 -10.33 29.77 -5.88
N THR A 473 -9.43 29.41 -4.96
CA THR A 473 -9.74 28.53 -3.83
C THR A 473 -10.47 29.23 -2.68
N GLY A 474 -10.33 30.53 -2.55
CA GLY A 474 -10.85 31.28 -1.40
C GLY A 474 -10.11 31.02 -0.08
N LEU A 475 -8.95 30.35 -0.08
CA LEU A 475 -8.15 30.06 1.12
C LEU A 475 -7.68 31.33 1.84
N PHE A 476 -7.33 32.37 1.09
CA PHE A 476 -6.82 33.60 1.62
C PHE A 476 -7.71 34.78 1.22
N ALA A 477 -8.09 35.60 2.17
CA ALA A 477 -8.82 36.84 1.93
C ALA A 477 -7.93 37.85 1.20
N ASP A 478 -6.63 37.81 1.42
CA ASP A 478 -5.61 38.59 0.72
C ASP A 478 -4.38 37.69 0.46
N LEU A 479 -4.12 37.44 -0.82
CA LEU A 479 -2.96 36.65 -1.27
C LEU A 479 -1.64 37.39 -1.03
N ALA A 480 -1.63 38.72 -1.05
CA ALA A 480 -0.39 39.48 -0.87
C ALA A 480 0.19 39.31 0.54
N THR A 481 -0.65 39.27 1.54
CA THR A 481 -0.29 39.07 2.94
C THR A 481 -0.47 37.62 3.43
N LEU A 482 -1.14 36.77 2.67
CA LEU A 482 -1.63 35.46 3.06
C LEU A 482 -2.56 35.54 4.29
N GLN A 483 -3.41 36.55 4.32
CA GLN A 483 -4.45 36.65 5.33
C GLN A 483 -5.43 35.51 5.17
N PRO A 484 -5.56 34.59 6.15
CA PRO A 484 -6.43 33.45 6.00
C PRO A 484 -7.91 33.86 5.93
N ALA A 485 -8.68 33.14 5.14
CA ALA A 485 -10.13 33.30 5.09
C ALA A 485 -10.76 32.96 6.46
N PRO A 486 -11.96 33.50 6.76
CA PRO A 486 -12.66 33.17 7.99
C PRO A 486 -12.85 31.66 8.16
N GLY A 487 -12.52 31.14 9.35
CA GLY A 487 -12.61 29.70 9.66
C GLY A 487 -11.35 28.89 9.35
N LEU A 488 -10.35 29.48 8.70
CA LEU A 488 -9.02 28.86 8.53
C LEU A 488 -8.16 29.17 9.76
N VAL A 489 -7.93 28.17 10.61
CA VAL A 489 -7.26 28.29 11.91
C VAL A 489 -5.78 27.93 11.77
N PRO A 490 -4.85 28.82 12.15
CA PRO A 490 -3.42 28.50 12.12
C PRO A 490 -3.07 27.46 13.19
N TYR A 491 -2.04 26.63 12.88
CA TYR A 491 -1.46 25.70 13.84
C TYR A 491 0.04 25.51 13.63
N GLU A 492 0.69 25.08 14.69
CA GLU A 492 2.11 24.81 14.70
C GLU A 492 2.41 23.38 15.16
N VAL A 493 3.54 22.83 14.69
CA VAL A 493 4.05 21.51 15.05
C VAL A 493 5.36 21.64 15.80
N ILE A 494 5.69 20.63 16.63
CA ILE A 494 6.94 20.65 17.43
C ILE A 494 8.13 20.19 16.58
N ALA A 495 7.98 19.03 15.91
CA ALA A 495 8.99 18.48 15.00
C ALA A 495 8.48 18.63 13.56
N PRO A 496 8.96 19.62 12.81
CA PRO A 496 8.52 19.81 11.42
C PRO A 496 9.14 18.77 10.48
N GLN A 497 8.47 18.55 9.36
CA GLN A 497 9.03 17.80 8.24
C GLN A 497 10.21 18.58 7.64
N TRP A 498 11.30 17.87 7.33
CA TRP A 498 12.42 18.41 6.58
C TRP A 498 12.04 18.63 5.12
N MET A 499 12.15 19.85 4.65
CA MET A 499 11.83 20.28 3.30
C MET A 499 13.01 21.08 2.72
N ASN A 500 14.19 20.47 2.62
CA ASN A 500 15.40 21.12 2.10
C ASN A 500 15.73 22.47 2.80
N GLY A 501 15.28 22.65 4.05
CA GLY A 501 15.42 23.89 4.80
C GLY A 501 14.43 25.00 4.42
N ALA A 502 13.38 24.72 3.68
CA ALA A 502 12.24 25.63 3.50
C ALA A 502 11.42 25.76 4.80
N ARG A 503 10.68 26.84 4.92
CA ARG A 503 9.79 27.09 6.05
C ARG A 503 8.35 26.82 5.70
N ALA A 504 7.55 26.38 6.66
CA ALA A 504 6.13 26.13 6.46
C ALA A 504 5.25 26.84 7.50
N ARG A 505 4.19 27.49 7.01
CA ARG A 505 3.03 27.94 7.81
C ARG A 505 1.85 27.02 7.53
N ARG A 506 1.02 26.77 8.55
CA ARG A 506 -0.03 25.75 8.44
C ARG A 506 -1.37 26.25 8.98
N TRP A 507 -2.45 25.81 8.33
CA TRP A 507 -3.82 26.10 8.75
C TRP A 507 -4.71 24.88 8.57
N ILE A 508 -5.82 24.87 9.31
CA ILE A 508 -6.89 23.88 9.20
C ILE A 508 -8.25 24.59 9.16
N ALA A 509 -9.15 24.13 8.32
CA ALA A 509 -10.56 24.47 8.34
C ALA A 509 -11.43 23.22 8.48
N LEU A 510 -12.41 23.27 9.39
CA LEU A 510 -13.37 22.20 9.58
C LEU A 510 -14.72 22.56 8.94
N PRO A 511 -15.52 21.59 8.51
CA PRO A 511 -16.91 21.81 8.14
C PRO A 511 -17.70 22.39 9.31
N GLU A 512 -18.71 23.18 9.01
CA GLU A 512 -19.56 23.81 10.02
C GLU A 512 -20.20 22.76 10.93
N GLY A 513 -20.11 22.98 12.24
CA GLY A 513 -20.64 22.07 13.26
C GLY A 513 -19.95 20.70 13.38
N ARG A 514 -18.92 20.42 12.56
CA ARG A 514 -18.17 19.17 12.63
C ARG A 514 -16.91 19.32 13.50
N ARG A 515 -16.48 18.20 14.07
CA ARG A 515 -15.34 18.15 15.00
C ARG A 515 -14.38 17.03 14.59
N ILE A 516 -13.11 17.20 14.96
CA ILE A 516 -12.07 16.18 14.86
C ILE A 516 -12.27 15.17 15.98
N THR A 517 -12.30 13.88 15.68
CA THR A 517 -12.25 12.86 16.73
C THR A 517 -10.85 12.82 17.33
N PHE A 518 -10.73 13.37 18.53
CA PHE A 518 -9.49 13.47 19.28
C PHE A 518 -9.09 12.11 19.86
N HIS A 519 -7.78 11.81 19.84
CA HIS A 519 -7.22 10.66 20.54
C HIS A 519 -5.89 11.04 21.21
N PRO A 520 -5.63 10.65 22.49
CA PRO A 520 -4.42 11.02 23.21
C PRO A 520 -3.13 10.44 22.62
N ASP A 521 -3.15 9.24 22.03
CA ASP A 521 -1.97 8.51 21.55
C ASP A 521 -2.07 8.00 20.10
N ALA A 522 -3.28 7.69 19.61
CA ALA A 522 -3.52 7.18 18.26
C ALA A 522 -3.72 8.32 17.24
N ASP A 523 -3.92 7.93 15.98
CA ASP A 523 -4.22 8.89 14.91
C ASP A 523 -5.64 9.47 15.08
N TRP A 524 -5.76 10.76 14.78
CA TRP A 524 -7.01 11.47 14.82
C TRP A 524 -7.85 11.18 13.57
N ARG A 525 -9.19 11.31 13.69
CA ARG A 525 -10.11 11.21 12.55
C ARG A 525 -10.69 12.58 12.22
N PHE A 526 -10.70 12.89 10.92
CA PHE A 526 -11.16 14.17 10.41
C PHE A 526 -12.48 13.99 9.65
N PRO A 527 -13.45 14.89 9.84
CA PRO A 527 -14.70 14.83 9.10
C PRO A 527 -14.49 15.11 7.61
N PRO A 528 -15.29 14.51 6.71
CA PRO A 528 -15.30 14.86 5.29
C PRO A 528 -15.43 16.36 5.07
N GLY A 529 -14.68 16.93 4.13
CA GLY A 529 -14.64 18.38 3.88
C GLY A 529 -13.68 19.15 4.79
N THR A 530 -12.90 18.49 5.67
CA THR A 530 -11.76 19.14 6.34
C THR A 530 -10.70 19.55 5.32
N VAL A 531 -10.21 20.77 5.42
CA VAL A 531 -9.15 21.32 4.56
C VAL A 531 -7.92 21.64 5.41
N LEU A 532 -6.79 21.07 5.04
CA LEU A 532 -5.48 21.34 5.62
C LEU A 532 -4.62 22.10 4.62
N VAL A 533 -3.95 23.15 5.06
CA VAL A 533 -3.14 24.03 4.19
C VAL A 533 -1.72 24.15 4.73
N GLN A 534 -0.75 24.03 3.85
CA GLN A 534 0.65 24.28 4.15
C GLN A 534 1.25 25.23 3.09
N GLN A 535 1.60 26.44 3.52
CA GLN A 535 2.38 27.37 2.71
C GLN A 535 3.86 27.07 2.92
N VAL A 536 4.59 26.87 1.83
CA VAL A 536 6.03 26.62 1.82
C VAL A 536 6.76 27.84 1.28
N ASP A 537 7.68 28.37 2.08
CA ASP A 537 8.49 29.53 1.74
C ASP A 537 9.97 29.15 1.69
N TRP A 538 10.67 29.52 0.62
CA TRP A 538 12.09 29.27 0.41
C TRP A 538 12.94 30.36 1.04
N MET A 539 13.88 30.02 1.93
CA MET A 539 14.87 30.91 2.46
C MET A 539 16.02 31.10 1.48
N LYS A 540 16.24 32.34 1.04
CA LYS A 540 17.33 32.69 0.10
C LYS A 540 18.70 32.82 0.78
N ASP A 541 18.72 33.16 2.07
CA ASP A 541 19.93 33.31 2.90
C ASP A 541 19.63 32.76 4.30
N THR A 542 20.37 31.76 4.77
CA THR A 542 20.14 31.15 6.09
C THR A 542 20.48 32.12 7.23
N ARG A 543 21.34 33.13 6.96
CA ARG A 543 21.69 34.17 7.91
C ARG A 543 20.62 35.27 8.01
N ARG A 544 19.70 35.31 7.04
CA ARG A 544 18.61 36.30 6.95
C ARG A 544 17.30 35.57 6.73
N PRO A 545 16.81 34.85 7.74
CA PRO A 545 15.68 33.95 7.62
C PRO A 545 14.34 34.64 7.29
N GLU A 546 14.27 35.94 7.38
CA GLU A 546 13.13 36.76 6.94
C GLU A 546 13.12 36.97 5.41
N GLN A 547 14.23 36.79 4.71
CA GLN A 547 14.33 36.91 3.27
C GLN A 547 13.86 35.61 2.60
N THR A 548 12.56 35.49 2.40
CA THR A 548 11.94 34.34 1.77
C THR A 548 11.31 34.66 0.44
N SER A 549 11.10 33.66 -0.41
CA SER A 549 10.18 33.69 -1.55
C SER A 549 9.15 32.59 -1.40
N ARG A 550 7.91 32.89 -1.82
CA ARG A 550 6.85 31.88 -1.85
C ARG A 550 7.19 30.82 -2.86
N LEU A 551 7.04 29.59 -2.50
CA LEU A 551 7.40 28.45 -3.35
C LEU A 551 6.16 27.71 -3.79
N GLU A 552 5.39 27.21 -2.84
CA GLU A 552 4.15 26.47 -3.12
C GLU A 552 3.19 26.51 -1.94
N THR A 553 1.90 26.30 -2.23
CA THR A 553 0.85 26.09 -1.22
C THR A 553 0.27 24.69 -1.43
N ARG A 554 0.44 23.83 -0.44
CA ARG A 554 -0.08 22.47 -0.44
C ARG A 554 -1.41 22.43 0.31
N VAL A 555 -2.36 21.70 -0.23
CA VAL A 555 -3.70 21.54 0.34
C VAL A 555 -4.05 20.06 0.41
N LEU A 556 -4.59 19.62 1.54
CA LEU A 556 -5.08 18.26 1.72
C LEU A 556 -6.55 18.33 2.13
N VAL A 557 -7.43 17.63 1.41
CA VAL A 557 -8.88 17.69 1.59
C VAL A 557 -9.43 16.32 1.94
N ALA A 558 -10.21 16.22 3.02
CA ALA A 558 -10.88 15.00 3.44
C ALA A 558 -12.10 14.69 2.55
N GLN A 559 -12.19 13.45 2.07
CA GLN A 559 -13.26 12.94 1.21
C GLN A 559 -14.37 12.25 2.01
N ASP A 560 -15.50 12.01 1.39
CA ASP A 560 -16.67 11.34 1.99
C ASP A 560 -16.49 9.84 2.22
N ASP A 561 -15.56 9.23 1.51
CA ASP A 561 -15.17 7.82 1.66
C ASP A 561 -14.14 7.56 2.79
N GLY A 562 -13.73 8.62 3.51
CA GLY A 562 -12.72 8.58 4.58
C GLY A 562 -11.29 8.69 4.08
N GLY A 563 -11.06 8.86 2.78
CA GLY A 563 -9.78 9.17 2.17
C GLY A 563 -9.49 10.67 2.14
N PHE A 564 -8.36 11.02 1.49
CA PHE A 564 -7.95 12.40 1.28
C PHE A 564 -7.35 12.55 -0.12
N TYR A 565 -7.47 13.73 -0.70
CA TYR A 565 -6.69 14.11 -1.87
C TYR A 565 -5.82 15.32 -1.60
N GLY A 566 -4.62 15.35 -2.18
CA GLY A 566 -3.67 16.44 -2.06
C GLY A 566 -3.63 17.30 -3.32
N LEU A 567 -3.42 18.57 -3.15
CA LEU A 567 -3.21 19.54 -4.22
C LEU A 567 -1.98 20.37 -3.91
N ASN A 568 -1.25 20.77 -4.94
CA ASN A 568 -0.11 21.66 -4.79
C ASN A 568 -0.24 22.82 -5.78
N TYR A 569 -0.15 24.04 -5.29
CA TYR A 569 -0.19 25.27 -6.08
C TYR A 569 1.19 25.91 -6.07
N ARG A 570 1.85 25.94 -7.23
CA ARG A 570 3.15 26.59 -7.42
C ARG A 570 2.98 28.09 -7.62
N TRP A 571 3.65 28.88 -6.82
CA TRP A 571 3.64 30.35 -6.91
C TRP A 571 4.37 30.87 -8.15
N ASP A 572 3.84 31.94 -8.75
CA ASP A 572 4.54 32.69 -9.78
C ASP A 572 5.79 33.36 -9.19
N ALA A 573 6.75 33.72 -10.04
CA ALA A 573 8.00 34.35 -9.61
C ALA A 573 7.80 35.72 -8.90
N ALA A 574 6.68 36.37 -9.12
CA ALA A 574 6.33 37.65 -8.50
C ALA A 574 5.56 37.46 -7.17
N GLY A 575 5.18 36.25 -6.82
CA GLY A 575 4.43 35.93 -5.60
C GLY A 575 3.02 36.49 -5.57
N ARG A 576 2.36 36.65 -6.74
CA ARG A 576 1.03 37.28 -6.88
C ARG A 576 -0.09 36.24 -6.81
N ASP A 577 0.09 35.08 -7.47
CA ASP A 577 -0.84 33.95 -7.45
C ASP A 577 -0.07 32.64 -7.64
N ALA A 578 -0.76 31.52 -7.47
CA ALA A 578 -0.18 30.20 -7.66
C ALA A 578 -1.11 29.33 -8.54
N THR A 579 -0.51 28.49 -9.38
CA THR A 579 -1.23 27.58 -10.29
C THR A 579 -1.10 26.14 -9.82
N LEU A 580 -2.17 25.36 -10.04
CA LEU A 580 -2.21 23.93 -9.72
C LEU A 580 -1.12 23.17 -10.49
N VAL A 581 -0.33 22.38 -9.79
CA VAL A 581 0.67 21.48 -10.36
C VAL A 581 -0.04 20.22 -10.85
N GLU A 582 -0.06 20.03 -12.15
CA GLU A 582 -0.76 18.89 -12.78
C GLU A 582 0.14 17.66 -12.92
N ASN A 583 1.48 17.85 -13.04
CA ASN A 583 2.44 16.76 -13.30
C ASN A 583 3.63 16.79 -12.34
N ASP A 584 4.25 15.62 -12.06
CA ASP A 584 5.45 15.50 -11.21
C ASP A 584 6.75 15.97 -11.89
N ASP A 585 6.70 16.39 -13.14
CA ASP A 585 7.88 16.83 -13.90
C ASP A 585 8.29 18.26 -13.62
N GLU A 586 7.46 19.02 -12.89
CA GLU A 586 7.76 20.41 -12.56
C GLU A 586 8.87 20.51 -11.53
N ARG A 587 10.05 20.90 -11.97
CA ARG A 587 11.24 21.10 -11.13
C ARG A 587 11.78 22.50 -11.20
N ALA A 588 12.23 23.03 -10.07
CA ALA A 588 12.88 24.32 -9.95
C ALA A 588 14.28 24.16 -9.35
N THR A 589 15.26 24.87 -9.91
CA THR A 589 16.58 24.99 -9.30
C THR A 589 16.57 26.19 -8.39
N LEU A 590 16.78 25.99 -7.09
CA LEU A 590 16.74 27.00 -6.05
C LEU A 590 18.15 27.24 -5.51
N ASP A 591 18.56 28.50 -5.49
CA ASP A 591 19.81 28.93 -4.88
C ASP A 591 19.58 29.45 -3.46
N ARG A 592 20.54 29.20 -2.55
CA ARG A 592 20.56 29.69 -1.18
C ARG A 592 21.99 30.00 -0.75
N LEU A 593 22.16 31.04 0.05
CA LEU A 593 23.40 31.28 0.76
C LEU A 593 23.36 30.55 2.12
N ASP A 594 24.38 29.76 2.39
CA ASP A 594 24.54 29.06 3.66
C ASP A 594 25.04 29.98 4.78
N GLU A 595 25.25 29.43 5.98
CA GLU A 595 25.72 30.14 7.15
C GLU A 595 27.11 30.83 6.95
N LYS A 596 27.91 30.28 6.03
CA LYS A 596 29.21 30.83 5.65
C LYS A 596 29.14 31.81 4.48
N GLY A 597 27.94 32.01 3.91
CA GLY A 597 27.73 32.84 2.70
C GLY A 597 28.07 32.13 1.39
N ALA A 598 28.34 30.83 1.43
CA ALA A 598 28.57 30.08 0.22
C ALA A 598 27.22 29.76 -0.46
N ARG A 599 27.23 29.81 -1.81
CA ARG A 599 26.04 29.49 -2.61
C ARG A 599 25.84 27.98 -2.66
N THR A 600 24.69 27.53 -2.19
CA THR A 600 24.22 26.14 -2.34
C THR A 600 23.07 26.09 -3.32
N ARG A 601 22.96 24.99 -4.05
CA ARG A 601 21.91 24.76 -5.04
C ARG A 601 21.13 23.52 -4.67
N VAL A 602 19.78 23.60 -4.76
CA VAL A 602 18.85 22.51 -4.46
C VAL A 602 17.91 22.34 -5.64
N LEU A 603 17.70 21.12 -6.08
CA LEU A 603 16.68 20.79 -7.05
C LEU A 603 15.36 20.54 -6.30
N TRP A 604 14.39 21.41 -6.48
CA TRP A 604 13.06 21.30 -5.90
C TRP A 604 12.09 20.67 -6.86
N ALA A 605 11.44 19.58 -6.45
CA ALA A 605 10.35 18.97 -7.19
C ALA A 605 9.00 19.50 -6.66
N HIS A 606 8.20 20.11 -7.54
CA HIS A 606 6.82 20.47 -7.21
C HIS A 606 5.95 19.22 -7.31
N SER A 607 5.51 18.70 -6.17
CA SER A 607 4.72 17.47 -6.10
C SER A 607 3.34 17.67 -6.72
N SER A 608 2.94 16.84 -7.65
CA SER A 608 1.55 16.76 -8.12
C SER A 608 0.64 16.15 -7.04
N THR A 609 -0.66 16.14 -7.31
CA THR A 609 -1.65 15.42 -6.47
C THR A 609 -1.25 13.95 -6.28
N GLU A 610 -0.61 13.36 -7.26
CA GLU A 610 -0.13 11.97 -7.22
C GLU A 610 0.98 11.76 -6.20
N SER A 611 2.01 12.58 -6.22
CA SER A 611 3.10 12.52 -5.25
C SER A 611 2.60 12.73 -3.81
N CYS A 612 1.57 13.55 -3.59
CA CYS A 612 0.97 13.75 -2.27
C CYS A 612 0.49 12.43 -1.64
N SER A 613 -0.13 11.55 -2.45
CA SER A 613 -0.69 10.27 -1.96
C SER A 613 0.37 9.27 -1.52
N GLN A 614 1.62 9.41 -1.94
CA GLN A 614 2.71 8.52 -1.55
C GLN A 614 3.02 8.61 -0.04
N CYS A 615 2.92 9.81 0.54
CA CYS A 615 3.09 10.03 1.98
C CYS A 615 1.75 10.03 2.71
N HIS A 616 0.70 10.65 2.14
CA HIS A 616 -0.64 10.75 2.72
C HIS A 616 -1.46 9.50 2.42
N SER A 617 -0.97 8.36 2.88
CA SER A 617 -1.57 7.03 2.64
C SER A 617 -2.45 6.59 3.82
N GLN A 618 -3.29 5.57 3.60
CA GLN A 618 -4.09 4.97 4.66
C GLN A 618 -3.21 4.39 5.79
N GLY A 619 -2.10 3.75 5.45
CA GLY A 619 -1.15 3.21 6.43
C GLY A 619 -0.50 4.28 7.30
N ALA A 620 -0.39 5.51 6.79
CA ALA A 620 0.10 6.68 7.51
C ALA A 620 -1.01 7.46 8.25
N GLY A 621 -2.28 7.03 8.14
CA GLY A 621 -3.44 7.73 8.68
C GLY A 621 -3.85 8.97 7.88
N TYR A 622 -3.41 9.08 6.62
CA TYR A 622 -3.61 10.18 5.67
C TYR A 622 -3.09 11.55 6.13
N VAL A 623 -3.33 11.96 7.37
CA VAL A 623 -2.97 13.30 7.88
C VAL A 623 -1.68 13.22 8.68
N LEU A 624 -0.62 13.73 8.11
CA LEU A 624 0.70 13.75 8.73
C LEU A 624 0.83 14.96 9.67
N GLY A 625 1.42 14.73 10.84
CA GLY A 625 1.76 15.82 11.78
C GLY A 625 0.62 16.32 12.68
N LEU A 626 -0.66 15.99 12.44
CA LEU A 626 -1.75 16.32 13.36
C LEU A 626 -2.01 15.14 14.32
N LYS A 627 -1.15 15.04 15.31
CA LYS A 627 -1.22 14.05 16.40
C LYS A 627 -1.03 14.77 17.73
N THR A 628 -1.60 14.25 18.80
CA THR A 628 -1.54 14.84 20.13
C THR A 628 -0.11 15.25 20.51
N ARG A 629 0.85 14.32 20.38
CA ARG A 629 2.25 14.55 20.76
C ARG A 629 2.97 15.65 19.95
N GLN A 630 2.47 15.93 18.73
CA GLN A 630 3.02 16.96 17.85
C GLN A 630 2.41 18.34 18.08
N LEU A 631 1.14 18.39 18.54
CA LEU A 631 0.38 19.60 18.76
C LEU A 631 0.35 20.05 20.23
N ASN A 632 0.85 19.22 21.15
CA ASN A 632 0.93 19.54 22.58
C ASN A 632 2.03 20.56 22.86
N ARG A 633 1.80 21.82 22.48
CA ARG A 633 2.73 22.95 22.59
C ARG A 633 2.00 24.23 22.97
N SER A 634 2.76 25.19 23.48
CA SER A 634 2.28 26.53 23.68
C SER A 634 2.30 27.33 22.36
N VAL A 635 1.23 28.03 22.08
CA VAL A 635 1.05 28.98 20.98
C VAL A 635 0.47 30.29 21.49
N ALA A 636 0.63 31.37 20.73
CA ALA A 636 -0.03 32.64 21.06
C ALA A 636 -1.55 32.50 20.85
N GLY A 637 -2.32 32.78 21.88
CA GLY A 637 -3.78 32.89 21.80
C GLY A 637 -4.22 34.12 20.99
N PRO A 638 -5.56 34.28 20.74
CA PRO A 638 -6.11 35.43 20.03
C PRO A 638 -5.79 36.78 20.71
N ASP A 639 -5.58 36.76 22.02
CA ASP A 639 -5.19 37.87 22.88
C ASP A 639 -3.68 38.03 23.05
N GLY A 640 -2.89 37.23 22.34
CA GLY A 640 -1.43 37.19 22.43
C GLY A 640 -0.87 36.44 23.66
N ALA A 641 -1.72 36.00 24.60
CA ALA A 641 -1.30 35.20 25.74
C ALA A 641 -0.91 33.78 25.35
N PRO A 642 0.16 33.19 25.90
CA PRO A 642 0.55 31.83 25.59
C PRO A 642 -0.49 30.81 26.13
N ARG A 643 -0.94 29.90 25.30
CA ARG A 643 -1.88 28.85 25.65
C ARG A 643 -1.48 27.51 25.02
N ASN A 644 -1.82 26.39 25.66
CA ASN A 644 -1.66 25.09 25.02
C ASN A 644 -2.57 24.98 23.78
N GLN A 645 -2.02 24.57 22.65
CA GLN A 645 -2.75 24.51 21.38
C GLN A 645 -3.93 23.53 21.40
N LEU A 646 -3.81 22.41 22.13
CA LEU A 646 -4.89 21.43 22.29
C LEU A 646 -6.05 22.01 23.12
N GLU A 647 -5.74 22.78 24.18
CA GLU A 647 -6.75 23.49 24.98
C GLU A 647 -7.45 24.57 24.15
N GLU A 648 -6.71 25.29 23.33
CA GLU A 648 -7.29 26.31 22.46
C GLU A 648 -8.23 25.70 21.42
N TRP A 649 -7.86 24.56 20.85
CA TRP A 649 -8.71 23.83 19.91
C TRP A 649 -9.97 23.26 20.58
N ALA A 650 -9.84 22.73 21.79
CA ALA A 650 -11.00 22.27 22.58
C ALA A 650 -11.95 23.45 22.92
N ARG A 651 -11.38 24.60 23.34
CA ARG A 651 -12.15 25.83 23.64
C ARG A 651 -12.89 26.37 22.41
N ARG A 652 -12.30 26.23 21.22
CA ARG A 652 -12.97 26.56 19.93
C ARG A 652 -14.00 25.54 19.49
N GLY A 653 -14.19 24.45 20.24
CA GLY A 653 -15.12 23.39 19.86
C GLY A 653 -14.68 22.55 18.64
N MET A 654 -13.40 22.55 18.31
CA MET A 654 -12.86 21.82 17.15
C MET A 654 -12.67 20.31 17.43
N LEU A 655 -12.58 19.90 18.70
CA LEU A 655 -12.33 18.53 19.11
C LEU A 655 -13.63 17.85 19.61
N ASP A 656 -13.81 16.61 19.18
CA ASP A 656 -14.75 15.67 19.79
C ASP A 656 -13.93 14.80 20.76
N GLY A 657 -14.17 14.99 22.04
CA GLY A 657 -13.33 14.52 23.13
C GLY A 657 -12.48 15.65 23.76
N SER A 658 -12.12 15.46 25.01
CA SER A 658 -11.37 16.46 25.80
C SER A 658 -9.90 16.06 25.91
N PRO A 659 -8.95 16.99 25.71
CA PRO A 659 -7.55 16.75 26.05
C PRO A 659 -7.30 16.64 27.56
N GLY A 660 -8.33 16.85 28.40
CA GLY A 660 -8.22 16.85 29.85
C GLY A 660 -7.63 18.14 30.41
N PRO A 661 -7.53 18.26 31.72
CA PRO A 661 -6.85 19.38 32.36
C PRO A 661 -5.34 19.26 32.18
N ASP A 662 -4.67 20.39 31.96
CA ASP A 662 -3.22 20.50 31.79
C ASP A 662 -2.62 19.48 30.81
N PRO A 663 -2.98 19.56 29.50
CA PRO A 663 -2.44 18.66 28.47
C PRO A 663 -0.92 18.67 28.41
N SER A 664 -0.28 19.77 28.78
CA SER A 664 1.17 19.92 28.77
C SER A 664 1.88 18.93 29.71
N ARG A 665 1.25 18.54 30.82
CA ARG A 665 1.75 17.57 31.80
C ARG A 665 1.23 16.15 31.57
N ASN A 666 -0.03 16.03 31.14
CA ASN A 666 -0.76 14.78 31.17
C ASN A 666 -0.77 14.03 29.82
N LEU A 667 -0.40 14.69 28.72
CA LEU A 667 -0.34 14.10 27.40
C LEU A 667 1.08 14.06 26.86
N ARG A 668 1.36 13.06 26.03
CA ARG A 668 2.65 12.94 25.35
C ARG A 668 2.96 14.18 24.52
N ARG A 669 4.25 14.53 24.46
CA ARG A 669 4.78 15.65 23.71
C ARG A 669 6.06 15.24 22.99
N HIS A 670 6.24 15.69 21.77
CA HIS A 670 7.53 15.60 21.06
C HIS A 670 8.55 16.57 21.67
N ALA A 671 9.83 16.24 21.50
CA ALA A 671 10.92 17.16 21.76
C ALA A 671 11.35 17.84 20.46
N ALA A 672 11.51 19.16 20.48
CA ALA A 672 12.07 19.88 19.35
C ALA A 672 13.57 19.57 19.20
N ILE A 673 14.09 19.62 17.98
CA ILE A 673 15.50 19.32 17.71
C ILE A 673 16.44 20.29 18.43
N ASP A 674 16.01 21.53 18.58
CA ASP A 674 16.72 22.63 19.24
C ASP A 674 16.38 22.81 20.73
N GLU A 675 15.59 21.90 21.33
CA GLU A 675 15.22 21.95 22.74
C GLU A 675 16.39 21.54 23.65
N PRO A 676 17.01 22.49 24.41
CA PRO A 676 18.26 22.19 25.12
C PRO A 676 18.12 21.12 26.20
N ALA A 677 16.97 21.10 26.90
CA ALA A 677 16.73 20.22 28.05
C ALA A 677 16.29 18.77 27.63
N ALA A 678 15.98 18.54 26.36
CA ALA A 678 15.51 17.24 25.91
C ALA A 678 16.68 16.31 25.58
N ALA A 679 16.55 15.04 25.98
CA ALA A 679 17.54 14.01 25.68
C ALA A 679 17.66 13.74 24.16
N PRO A 680 18.86 13.39 23.66
CA PRO A 680 19.06 13.08 22.22
C PRO A 680 18.08 12.03 21.69
N GLU A 681 17.80 10.97 22.44
CA GLU A 681 16.82 9.94 22.07
C GLU A 681 15.43 10.55 21.80
N ALA A 682 14.93 11.39 22.71
CA ALA A 682 13.60 12.00 22.55
C ALA A 682 13.52 12.87 21.29
N LYS A 683 14.57 13.62 20.97
CA LYS A 683 14.68 14.47 19.77
C LYS A 683 14.76 13.62 18.51
N VAL A 684 15.61 12.58 18.48
CA VAL A 684 15.75 11.65 17.34
C VAL A 684 14.42 10.96 17.06
N ARG A 685 13.76 10.42 18.09
CA ARG A 685 12.48 9.73 17.93
C ARG A 685 11.35 10.65 17.46
N ALA A 686 11.32 11.91 17.93
CA ALA A 686 10.38 12.93 17.45
C ALA A 686 10.62 13.27 15.98
N TYR A 687 11.88 13.40 15.57
CA TYR A 687 12.24 13.62 14.17
C TYR A 687 11.85 12.44 13.28
N LEU A 688 12.13 11.21 13.68
CA LEU A 688 11.76 10.01 12.94
C LEU A 688 10.24 9.84 12.82
N ASP A 689 9.47 10.20 13.85
CA ASP A 689 8.00 10.20 13.79
C ASP A 689 7.48 11.20 12.74
N ALA A 690 8.06 12.40 12.69
CA ALA A 690 7.63 13.45 11.76
C ALA A 690 8.07 13.20 10.30
N ASN A 691 9.25 12.59 10.09
CA ASN A 691 9.92 12.52 8.79
C ASN A 691 9.96 11.12 8.18
N CYS A 692 9.72 10.07 8.96
CA CYS A 692 9.92 8.69 8.50
C CYS A 692 8.71 7.79 8.78
N ALA A 693 7.94 8.05 9.86
CA ALA A 693 6.87 7.17 10.30
C ALA A 693 5.71 7.00 9.30
N HIS A 694 5.51 7.95 8.38
CA HIS A 694 4.50 7.82 7.33
C HIS A 694 4.80 6.69 6.34
N CYS A 695 6.09 6.36 6.16
CA CYS A 695 6.56 5.20 5.43
C CYS A 695 6.97 4.06 6.36
N HIS A 696 7.73 4.33 7.42
CA HIS A 696 8.21 3.34 8.39
C HIS A 696 7.21 3.18 9.53
N ASN A 697 6.11 2.50 9.26
CA ASN A 697 5.04 2.18 10.21
C ASN A 697 4.73 0.67 10.16
N SER A 698 3.58 0.25 10.66
CA SER A 698 3.15 -1.15 10.56
C SER A 698 2.64 -1.55 9.17
N ALA A 699 2.58 -0.60 8.23
CA ALA A 699 2.25 -0.92 6.85
C ALA A 699 3.45 -1.58 6.15
N PRO A 700 3.21 -2.37 5.12
CA PRO A 700 4.19 -3.27 4.56
C PRO A 700 5.22 -2.56 3.66
N ILE A 701 6.11 -1.77 4.22
CA ILE A 701 7.35 -1.35 3.55
C ILE A 701 8.45 -2.33 3.92
N PRO A 702 9.44 -2.58 3.04
CA PRO A 702 10.55 -3.48 3.32
C PRO A 702 11.56 -2.87 4.32
N ALA A 703 11.06 -2.27 5.39
CA ALA A 703 11.86 -1.77 6.49
C ALA A 703 11.35 -2.39 7.77
N ALA A 704 12.19 -3.16 8.41
CA ALA A 704 11.82 -3.86 9.64
C ALA A 704 11.55 -2.91 10.82
N TRP A 705 11.94 -1.61 10.74
CA TRP A 705 11.81 -0.67 11.82
C TRP A 705 10.61 0.28 11.68
N ARG A 706 10.16 0.84 12.80
CA ARG A 706 8.98 1.70 12.90
C ARG A 706 9.38 3.08 13.41
N GLY A 707 8.95 4.13 12.69
CA GLY A 707 9.24 5.54 13.03
C GLY A 707 8.38 6.10 14.17
N ASN A 708 7.28 5.45 14.54
CA ASN A 708 6.30 5.96 15.49
C ASN A 708 6.88 6.09 16.91
N SER A 709 7.03 7.32 17.43
CA SER A 709 7.61 7.62 18.73
C SER A 709 6.74 7.22 19.93
N ASN A 710 5.45 6.92 19.72
CA ASN A 710 4.56 6.39 20.76
C ASN A 710 4.84 4.92 21.11
N LEU A 711 5.57 4.20 20.26
CA LEU A 711 6.04 2.86 20.56
C LEU A 711 7.24 2.93 21.52
N PRO A 712 7.42 1.96 22.43
CA PRO A 712 8.68 1.79 23.13
C PRO A 712 9.86 1.62 22.14
N LEU A 713 11.08 2.02 22.53
CA LEU A 713 12.23 2.00 21.63
C LEU A 713 12.52 0.61 21.04
N HIS A 714 12.40 -0.44 21.86
CA HIS A 714 12.59 -1.82 21.43
C HIS A 714 11.50 -2.29 20.43
N ASP A 715 10.28 -1.75 20.51
CA ASP A 715 9.20 -2.06 19.55
C ASP A 715 9.38 -1.32 18.22
N GLN A 716 10.18 -0.28 18.19
CA GLN A 716 10.53 0.42 16.97
C GLN A 716 11.50 -0.39 16.10
N LEU A 717 12.20 -1.38 16.65
CA LEU A 717 13.23 -2.19 15.96
C LEU A 717 14.32 -1.30 15.33
N LEU A 718 14.68 -0.21 15.98
CA LEU A 718 15.72 0.71 15.53
C LEU A 718 17.10 0.22 15.94
N VAL A 719 17.32 0.09 17.26
CA VAL A 719 18.60 -0.32 17.84
C VAL A 719 18.73 -1.84 17.67
N PHE A 720 19.83 -2.29 17.12
CA PHE A 720 20.05 -3.68 16.68
C PHE A 720 18.98 -4.21 15.72
N GLY A 721 18.14 -3.34 15.12
CA GLY A 721 17.11 -3.74 14.18
C GLY A 721 17.71 -4.45 12.97
N PRO A 722 17.13 -5.58 12.52
CA PRO A 722 17.61 -6.31 11.37
C PRO A 722 17.35 -5.52 10.09
N LEU A 723 18.27 -5.60 9.14
CA LEU A 723 18.06 -5.09 7.78
C LEU A 723 17.17 -6.05 7.00
N VAL A 724 16.38 -5.51 6.09
CA VAL A 724 15.54 -6.27 5.17
C VAL A 724 16.18 -6.26 3.79
N GLY A 725 16.53 -7.44 3.31
CA GLY A 725 17.20 -7.61 2.02
C GLY A 725 18.70 -7.79 2.15
N PRO A 726 19.39 -8.07 1.01
CA PRO A 726 20.83 -8.18 0.99
C PRO A 726 21.45 -6.82 1.32
N ASP A 727 22.50 -6.89 2.07
CA ASP A 727 23.23 -5.76 2.58
C ASP A 727 23.69 -4.79 1.48
N SER A 728 23.27 -3.55 1.56
CA SER A 728 23.62 -2.46 0.65
C SER A 728 24.85 -1.68 1.11
N GLY A 729 25.83 -2.29 1.78
CA GLY A 729 27.05 -1.61 2.17
C GLY A 729 27.84 -2.20 3.35
N GLY A 730 27.60 -3.45 3.73
CA GLY A 730 28.29 -4.11 4.85
C GLY A 730 27.66 -3.84 6.22
N HIS A 731 26.50 -3.15 6.27
CA HIS A 731 25.79 -2.86 7.52
C HIS A 731 25.03 -4.10 8.02
N ARG A 732 24.95 -4.28 9.32
CA ARG A 732 24.25 -5.40 9.96
C ARG A 732 22.95 -4.99 10.65
N HIS A 733 22.83 -3.70 11.01
CA HIS A 733 21.73 -3.18 11.80
C HIS A 733 21.22 -1.86 11.26
N VAL A 734 19.95 -1.58 11.51
CA VAL A 734 19.36 -0.25 11.26
C VAL A 734 20.15 0.81 12.03
N VAL A 735 20.38 0.57 13.33
CA VAL A 735 21.28 1.35 14.19
C VAL A 735 22.18 0.39 14.96
N ALA A 736 23.49 0.54 14.78
CA ALA A 736 24.53 -0.16 15.52
C ALA A 736 25.04 0.77 16.66
N PRO A 737 24.86 0.44 17.93
CA PRO A 737 25.29 1.28 19.04
C PRO A 737 26.78 1.60 19.00
N ARG A 738 27.12 2.87 19.20
CA ARG A 738 28.48 3.44 19.15
C ARG A 738 29.21 3.25 17.82
N ASP A 739 28.45 3.00 16.76
CA ASP A 739 28.97 2.82 15.42
C ASP A 739 28.05 3.50 14.38
N PRO A 740 28.11 4.83 14.24
CA PRO A 740 27.33 5.54 13.24
C PRO A 740 27.60 5.05 11.83
N ASP A 741 28.86 4.80 11.50
CA ASP A 741 29.27 4.38 10.15
C ASP A 741 28.85 2.92 9.83
N GLY A 742 28.64 2.08 10.85
CA GLY A 742 28.04 0.74 10.73
C GLY A 742 26.50 0.73 10.81
N SER A 743 25.86 1.89 10.93
CA SER A 743 24.40 2.05 11.04
C SER A 743 23.78 2.43 9.69
N ASP A 744 22.89 1.57 9.13
CA ASP A 744 22.24 1.81 7.84
C ASP A 744 21.40 3.09 7.82
N LEU A 745 20.67 3.37 8.93
CA LEU A 745 19.91 4.61 9.06
C LEU A 745 20.78 5.85 8.92
N PHE A 746 21.93 5.89 9.62
CA PHE A 746 22.86 7.02 9.56
C PHE A 746 23.41 7.21 8.15
N HIS A 747 23.78 6.12 7.49
CA HIS A 747 24.29 6.15 6.14
C HIS A 747 23.27 6.71 5.13
N ARG A 748 22.00 6.28 5.26
CA ARG A 748 20.92 6.74 4.38
C ARG A 748 20.54 8.20 4.58
N VAL A 749 20.49 8.69 5.82
CA VAL A 749 20.12 10.09 6.07
C VAL A 749 21.26 11.06 5.85
N SER A 750 22.52 10.61 5.91
CA SER A 750 23.70 11.42 5.59
C SER A 750 23.95 11.62 4.10
N GLY A 751 23.20 10.93 3.24
CA GLY A 751 23.32 11.03 1.79
C GLY A 751 24.55 10.36 1.20
N ASN A 752 25.22 9.49 1.95
CA ASN A 752 26.46 8.83 1.53
C ASN A 752 26.27 7.74 0.45
N VAL A 753 25.02 7.27 0.22
CA VAL A 753 24.72 6.23 -0.76
C VAL A 753 23.83 6.78 -1.86
N ILE A 754 24.36 6.88 -3.07
CA ILE A 754 23.62 7.35 -4.25
C ILE A 754 22.46 6.38 -4.53
N GLY A 755 21.25 6.91 -4.69
CA GLY A 755 20.03 6.13 -4.96
C GLY A 755 19.43 5.42 -3.75
N GLN A 756 20.04 5.55 -2.55
CA GLN A 756 19.51 4.97 -1.31
C GLN A 756 19.24 6.00 -0.20
N ARG A 757 19.38 7.28 -0.51
CA ARG A 757 19.15 8.36 0.46
C ARG A 757 17.71 8.34 0.99
N MET A 758 17.57 8.65 2.29
CA MET A 758 16.30 8.85 2.96
C MET A 758 16.18 10.28 3.52
N PRO A 759 15.01 10.90 3.43
CA PRO A 759 13.81 10.49 2.68
C PRO A 759 14.07 10.40 1.17
N PRO A 760 13.41 9.46 0.45
CA PRO A 760 13.64 9.29 -1.00
C PRO A 760 12.89 10.32 -1.84
N LEU A 761 11.93 11.02 -1.27
CA LEU A 761 11.06 11.99 -1.92
C LEU A 761 11.24 13.38 -1.30
N GLU A 762 11.06 14.43 -2.12
CA GLU A 762 11.04 15.85 -1.73
C GLU A 762 12.31 16.38 -1.02
N SER A 763 13.37 15.57 -0.89
CA SER A 763 14.59 15.97 -0.21
C SER A 763 15.80 15.79 -1.13
N ASP A 764 16.39 16.91 -1.56
CA ASP A 764 17.64 16.95 -2.34
C ASP A 764 18.84 17.37 -1.50
N SER A 765 18.62 17.77 -0.26
CA SER A 765 19.67 18.18 0.67
C SER A 765 19.61 17.40 1.99
N VAL A 766 20.78 17.23 2.59
CA VAL A 766 20.93 16.57 3.90
C VAL A 766 20.54 17.53 5.02
N ASP A 767 19.74 17.05 5.99
CA ASP A 767 19.49 17.74 7.26
C ASP A 767 20.69 17.58 8.19
N ARG A 768 21.67 18.46 8.06
CA ARG A 768 22.92 18.38 8.85
C ARG A 768 22.71 18.47 10.37
N PRO A 769 21.82 19.31 10.90
CA PRO A 769 21.47 19.29 12.32
C PRO A 769 20.96 17.95 12.81
N PHE A 770 20.08 17.31 12.04
CA PHE A 770 19.58 15.97 12.41
C PHE A 770 20.68 14.90 12.31
N VAL A 771 21.49 14.91 11.28
CA VAL A 771 22.62 13.97 11.14
C VAL A 771 23.59 14.08 12.31
N ALA A 772 23.90 15.31 12.77
CA ALA A 772 24.74 15.53 13.94
C ALA A 772 24.10 14.99 15.23
N LEU A 773 22.80 15.25 15.43
CA LEU A 773 22.02 14.73 16.56
C LEU A 773 21.93 13.19 16.54
N LEU A 774 21.72 12.61 15.36
CA LEU A 774 21.64 11.15 15.21
C LEU A 774 22.99 10.50 15.55
N ARG A 775 24.11 11.09 15.13
CA ARG A 775 25.45 10.63 15.52
C ARG A 775 25.64 10.69 17.03
N GLU A 776 25.31 11.82 17.64
CA GLU A 776 25.39 11.99 19.11
C GLU A 776 24.60 10.91 19.86
N TRP A 777 23.37 10.64 19.41
CA TRP A 777 22.54 9.61 20.00
C TRP A 777 23.14 8.21 19.83
N ILE A 778 23.60 7.85 18.62
CA ILE A 778 24.21 6.55 18.34
C ILE A 778 25.47 6.35 19.18
N ASP A 779 26.34 7.36 19.27
CA ASP A 779 27.58 7.32 20.06
C ASP A 779 27.29 7.18 21.57
N GLY A 780 26.14 7.69 22.04
CA GLY A 780 25.69 7.58 23.43
C GLY A 780 25.02 6.25 23.79
N LEU A 781 24.67 5.41 22.80
CA LEU A 781 23.98 4.14 23.06
C LEU A 781 24.91 3.11 23.73
N PRO A 782 24.37 2.27 24.65
CA PRO A 782 25.15 1.18 25.24
C PRO A 782 25.53 0.15 24.18
N ARG A 783 26.76 -0.37 24.22
CA ARG A 783 27.26 -1.38 23.29
C ARG A 783 26.48 -2.69 23.32
N GLN A 784 25.92 -3.02 24.46
CA GLN A 784 25.11 -4.20 24.68
C GLN A 784 23.78 -3.76 25.26
N GLU A 785 22.74 -4.43 24.91
CA GLU A 785 21.49 -4.30 25.61
C GLU A 785 21.66 -4.82 27.03
N THR A 786 21.32 -3.99 28.01
CA THR A 786 21.48 -4.32 29.46
C THR A 786 20.13 -4.30 30.18
N ALA A 787 19.04 -3.94 29.49
CA ALA A 787 17.71 -3.92 30.08
C ALA A 787 17.14 -5.35 30.15
N PRO A 788 16.77 -5.87 31.31
CA PRO A 788 16.14 -7.18 31.42
C PRO A 788 14.69 -7.14 30.87
N PRO A 789 14.17 -8.28 30.37
CA PRO A 789 12.79 -8.34 29.93
C PRO A 789 11.81 -8.13 31.10
N VAL A 790 10.77 -7.36 30.83
CA VAL A 790 9.73 -6.98 31.78
C VAL A 790 8.38 -7.53 31.32
N ALA A 791 7.66 -8.25 32.19
CA ALA A 791 6.28 -8.66 31.87
C ALA A 791 5.34 -7.49 32.09
N LEU A 792 4.70 -7.03 31.01
CA LEU A 792 3.84 -5.84 30.99
C LEU A 792 2.41 -6.11 31.44
N ALA A 793 1.90 -7.31 31.15
CA ALA A 793 0.52 -7.71 31.41
C ALA A 793 0.41 -9.21 31.61
N ALA A 794 -0.59 -9.61 32.39
CA ALA A 794 -1.04 -10.97 32.55
C ALA A 794 -2.57 -11.01 32.39
N GLU A 795 -3.09 -11.65 31.33
CA GLU A 795 -4.49 -11.63 30.96
C GLU A 795 -5.09 -13.04 30.98
N LEU A 796 -6.16 -13.23 31.73
CA LEU A 796 -6.91 -14.48 31.78
C LEU A 796 -7.97 -14.50 30.68
N GLU A 797 -7.83 -15.44 29.75
CA GLU A 797 -8.76 -15.69 28.65
C GLU A 797 -10.00 -16.45 29.16
N GLU A 798 -11.10 -16.42 28.36
CA GLU A 798 -12.37 -17.12 28.69
C GLU A 798 -12.20 -18.64 28.78
N ASP A 799 -11.25 -19.20 28.05
CA ASP A 799 -10.91 -20.64 28.05
C ASP A 799 -10.01 -21.08 29.21
N GLY A 800 -9.68 -20.16 30.12
CA GLY A 800 -8.88 -20.42 31.32
C GLY A 800 -7.36 -20.38 31.10
N ARG A 801 -6.89 -20.01 29.90
CA ARG A 801 -5.45 -19.76 29.64
C ARG A 801 -5.04 -18.41 30.18
N LEU A 802 -3.82 -18.30 30.67
CA LEU A 802 -3.24 -17.05 31.13
C LEU A 802 -2.17 -16.60 30.15
N LEU A 803 -2.36 -15.45 29.53
CA LEU A 803 -1.39 -14.85 28.61
C LEU A 803 -0.51 -13.84 29.34
N VAL A 804 0.78 -14.03 29.27
CA VAL A 804 1.80 -13.12 29.83
C VAL A 804 2.51 -12.42 28.70
N ARG A 805 2.48 -11.08 28.67
CA ARG A 805 3.08 -10.29 27.60
C ARG A 805 4.31 -9.55 28.10
N PHE A 806 5.45 -9.77 27.44
CA PHE A 806 6.72 -9.07 27.72
C PHE A 806 6.89 -7.81 26.86
N ASN A 807 7.69 -6.88 27.38
CA ASN A 807 8.10 -5.64 26.67
C ASN A 807 8.95 -5.93 25.42
N GLU A 808 9.67 -7.07 25.41
CA GLU A 808 10.60 -7.46 24.35
C GLU A 808 10.54 -8.95 24.02
N ALA A 809 11.28 -9.37 22.98
CA ALA A 809 11.36 -10.78 22.62
C ALA A 809 12.23 -11.57 23.62
N VAL A 810 11.65 -12.62 24.18
CA VAL A 810 12.31 -13.48 25.17
C VAL A 810 12.88 -14.77 24.55
N ARG A 811 13.79 -15.42 25.25
CA ARG A 811 14.46 -16.64 24.82
C ARG A 811 13.50 -17.82 24.89
N ALA A 812 13.42 -18.62 23.84
CA ALA A 812 12.63 -19.86 23.81
C ALA A 812 13.28 -20.98 24.61
N GLY A 813 12.48 -21.98 24.97
CA GLY A 813 12.90 -23.20 25.64
C GLY A 813 12.58 -23.24 27.13
N ASP A 814 12.73 -24.42 27.73
CA ASP A 814 12.44 -24.74 29.13
C ASP A 814 13.68 -24.76 30.04
N GLY A 815 14.88 -24.56 29.48
CA GLY A 815 16.15 -24.47 30.19
C GLY A 815 16.32 -23.17 30.98
N ALA A 816 17.49 -22.98 31.59
CA ALA A 816 17.83 -21.77 32.35
C ALA A 816 17.66 -20.51 31.47
N GLY A 817 16.83 -19.55 31.92
CA GLY A 817 16.50 -18.33 31.18
C GLY A 817 15.44 -18.50 30.08
N GLY A 818 14.98 -19.72 29.79
CA GLY A 818 13.95 -19.94 28.80
C GLY A 818 12.56 -19.51 29.27
N ALA A 819 11.79 -18.90 28.37
CA ALA A 819 10.44 -18.42 28.67
C ALA A 819 9.39 -19.53 28.75
N GLU A 820 9.72 -20.75 28.33
CA GLU A 820 8.84 -21.92 28.40
C GLU A 820 9.08 -22.72 29.69
N ARG A 821 9.97 -22.25 30.54
CA ARG A 821 10.23 -22.83 31.87
C ARG A 821 9.10 -22.45 32.85
N ALA A 822 8.20 -23.40 33.17
CA ALA A 822 7.06 -23.16 34.06
C ALA A 822 7.48 -22.57 35.42
N ALA A 823 8.66 -22.95 35.96
CA ALA A 823 9.19 -22.44 37.22
C ALA A 823 9.57 -20.94 37.23
N ALA A 824 9.64 -20.29 36.04
CA ALA A 824 9.82 -18.85 35.91
C ALA A 824 8.56 -18.05 36.28
N TYR A 825 7.43 -18.72 36.43
CA TYR A 825 6.13 -18.15 36.69
C TYR A 825 5.52 -18.74 37.95
N ARG A 826 5.17 -17.91 38.91
CA ARG A 826 4.49 -18.32 40.14
C ARG A 826 3.19 -17.57 40.29
N LEU A 827 2.09 -18.29 40.43
CA LEU A 827 0.75 -17.73 40.51
C LEU A 827 0.20 -17.86 41.93
N SER A 828 -0.30 -16.79 42.52
CA SER A 828 -0.90 -16.86 43.85
C SER A 828 -2.16 -17.71 43.82
N GLY A 829 -2.19 -18.82 44.57
CA GLY A 829 -3.36 -19.69 44.71
C GLY A 829 -3.61 -20.68 43.55
N ALA A 830 -2.63 -20.86 42.64
CA ALA A 830 -2.66 -21.93 41.65
C ALA A 830 -1.25 -22.30 41.20
N GLU A 831 -1.08 -23.49 40.65
CA GLU A 831 0.18 -23.97 40.10
C GLU A 831 0.25 -23.72 38.60
N VAL A 832 1.44 -23.31 38.10
CA VAL A 832 1.72 -23.21 36.67
C VAL A 832 2.23 -24.56 36.16
N LEU A 833 1.42 -25.25 35.37
CA LEU A 833 1.68 -26.59 34.87
C LEU A 833 2.52 -26.63 33.59
N ALA A 834 2.41 -25.61 32.75
CA ALA A 834 3.18 -25.47 31.54
C ALA A 834 3.22 -24.01 31.08
N ALA A 835 4.29 -23.63 30.36
CA ALA A 835 4.45 -22.36 29.69
C ALA A 835 4.81 -22.64 28.24
N THR A 836 4.20 -21.92 27.33
CA THR A 836 4.45 -22.03 25.86
C THR A 836 4.67 -20.64 25.30
N LEU A 837 5.80 -20.43 24.69
CA LEU A 837 6.13 -19.17 24.05
C LEU A 837 5.42 -19.06 22.70
N ALA A 838 4.66 -18.01 22.54
CA ALA A 838 4.05 -17.70 21.25
C ALA A 838 5.12 -17.29 20.23
N THR A 839 4.72 -17.28 18.99
CA THR A 839 5.60 -17.03 17.85
C THR A 839 6.06 -15.59 17.74
N ASP A 840 5.34 -14.64 18.36
CA ASP A 840 5.77 -13.25 18.55
C ASP A 840 6.98 -13.13 19.49
N ARG A 841 7.36 -14.25 20.15
CA ARG A 841 8.42 -14.36 21.17
C ARG A 841 8.29 -13.39 22.34
N ARG A 842 7.12 -12.79 22.53
CA ARG A 842 6.80 -11.83 23.58
C ARG A 842 5.64 -12.27 24.45
N THR A 843 4.79 -13.14 23.92
CA THR A 843 3.62 -13.66 24.62
C THR A 843 3.87 -15.09 25.05
N VAL A 844 3.72 -15.35 26.34
CA VAL A 844 3.78 -16.69 26.92
C VAL A 844 2.40 -17.10 27.37
N THR A 845 1.92 -18.24 26.88
CA THR A 845 0.68 -18.85 27.34
C THR A 845 0.99 -19.80 28.49
N LEU A 846 0.39 -19.53 29.66
CA LEU A 846 0.49 -20.38 30.80
C LEU A 846 -0.76 -21.27 30.91
N ARG A 847 -0.54 -22.56 31.14
CA ARG A 847 -1.57 -23.53 31.55
C ARG A 847 -1.43 -23.73 33.06
N THR A 848 -2.51 -23.51 33.80
CA THR A 848 -2.52 -23.55 35.26
C THR A 848 -3.43 -24.63 35.80
N SER A 849 -3.27 -25.00 37.08
CA SER A 849 -4.32 -25.66 37.82
C SER A 849 -5.55 -24.75 37.94
N PRO A 850 -6.76 -25.29 38.24
CA PRO A 850 -7.96 -24.48 38.37
C PRO A 850 -7.80 -23.29 39.33
N LEU A 851 -8.20 -22.13 38.88
CA LEU A 851 -8.16 -20.90 39.68
C LEU A 851 -9.35 -20.85 40.65
N ALA A 852 -9.11 -20.38 41.88
CA ALA A 852 -10.16 -20.19 42.85
C ALA A 852 -11.18 -19.16 42.41
N ALA A 853 -12.46 -19.41 42.57
CA ALA A 853 -13.51 -18.48 42.18
C ALA A 853 -13.45 -17.20 43.04
N GLY A 854 -13.57 -16.02 42.39
CA GLY A 854 -13.87 -14.73 43.02
C GLY A 854 -12.73 -13.73 43.14
N ARG A 855 -11.45 -14.12 43.12
CA ARG A 855 -10.31 -13.20 43.15
C ARG A 855 -9.31 -13.55 42.07
N LEU A 856 -8.95 -12.55 41.26
CA LEU A 856 -7.87 -12.73 40.28
C LEU A 856 -6.52 -12.82 40.99
N PRO A 857 -5.67 -13.79 40.60
CA PRO A 857 -4.37 -13.99 41.22
C PRO A 857 -3.36 -12.88 40.82
N VAL A 858 -2.22 -12.87 41.51
CA VAL A 858 -1.04 -12.12 41.14
C VAL A 858 -0.03 -13.10 40.56
N LEU A 859 0.51 -12.78 39.39
CA LEU A 859 1.58 -13.54 38.76
C LEU A 859 2.93 -12.94 39.11
N ARG A 860 3.84 -13.75 39.63
CA ARG A 860 5.26 -13.42 39.79
C ARG A 860 6.05 -14.02 38.65
N VAL A 861 6.82 -13.20 37.94
CA VAL A 861 7.72 -13.61 36.86
C VAL A 861 9.15 -13.33 37.26
N GLU A 862 10.07 -14.30 37.03
CA GLU A 862 11.47 -14.17 37.41
C GLU A 862 12.36 -15.06 36.54
N GLY A 863 13.51 -14.54 36.10
CA GLY A 863 14.55 -15.31 35.43
C GLY A 863 14.22 -15.76 34.01
N VAL A 864 13.41 -14.99 33.31
CA VAL A 864 13.21 -15.10 31.84
C VAL A 864 14.29 -14.26 31.17
N ALA A 865 15.00 -14.83 30.19
CA ALA A 865 16.06 -14.14 29.46
C ALA A 865 15.53 -13.46 28.21
N ASP A 866 16.12 -12.33 27.85
CA ASP A 866 16.02 -11.74 26.52
C ASP A 866 16.83 -12.55 25.49
N ARG A 867 16.96 -11.99 24.30
CA ARG A 867 17.72 -12.56 23.18
C ARG A 867 19.03 -11.84 22.89
N ALA A 868 19.49 -10.98 23.81
CA ALA A 868 20.80 -10.33 23.69
C ALA A 868 21.93 -11.36 23.60
N ASP A 869 23.05 -10.99 22.96
CA ASP A 869 24.25 -11.85 22.89
C ASP A 869 24.74 -12.28 24.28
N THR A 870 24.63 -11.38 25.25
CA THR A 870 24.74 -11.69 26.68
C THR A 870 23.34 -11.55 27.29
N PRO A 871 22.62 -12.64 27.52
CA PRO A 871 21.23 -12.57 27.94
C PRO A 871 21.03 -11.90 29.28
N ASN A 872 20.10 -10.94 29.34
CA ASN A 872 19.66 -10.32 30.59
C ASN A 872 18.48 -11.10 31.14
N LEU A 873 18.51 -11.39 32.46
CA LEU A 873 17.42 -12.10 33.11
C LEU A 873 16.41 -11.14 33.71
N SER A 874 15.11 -11.41 33.52
CA SER A 874 14.05 -10.65 34.19
C SER A 874 14.25 -10.70 35.70
N GLN A 875 14.20 -9.53 36.33
CA GLN A 875 14.13 -9.41 37.76
C GLN A 875 12.77 -9.91 38.26
N ALA A 876 12.72 -10.33 39.52
CA ALA A 876 11.46 -10.71 40.13
C ALA A 876 10.46 -9.55 40.12
N GLN A 877 9.34 -9.75 39.48
CA GLN A 877 8.27 -8.75 39.38
C GLN A 877 6.89 -9.38 39.60
N GLU A 878 5.97 -8.62 40.15
CA GLU A 878 4.59 -9.03 40.35
C GLU A 878 3.70 -8.32 39.33
N VAL A 879 2.90 -9.08 38.56
CA VAL A 879 1.98 -8.60 37.54
C VAL A 879 0.57 -8.98 37.97
N PRO A 880 -0.32 -8.02 38.21
CA PRO A 880 -1.73 -8.31 38.48
C PRO A 880 -2.35 -9.04 37.27
N VAL A 881 -3.06 -10.14 37.54
CA VAL A 881 -3.83 -10.80 36.48
C VAL A 881 -5.12 -10.02 36.25
N THR A 882 -5.40 -9.66 35.01
CA THR A 882 -6.67 -9.03 34.57
C THR A 882 -7.48 -10.01 33.73
N ARG A 883 -8.76 -9.82 33.60
CA ARG A 883 -9.55 -10.58 32.60
C ARG A 883 -9.37 -9.95 31.23
N ALA A 884 -9.15 -10.76 30.23
CA ALA A 884 -9.21 -10.29 28.88
C ALA A 884 -10.59 -9.64 28.63
N PRO A 885 -10.66 -8.47 27.95
CA PRO A 885 -11.94 -7.87 27.61
C PRO A 885 -12.75 -8.89 26.81
N ALA A 886 -14.02 -9.08 27.17
CA ALA A 886 -14.92 -9.96 26.44
C ALA A 886 -14.84 -9.61 24.95
N ARG A 887 -14.51 -10.59 24.13
CA ARG A 887 -14.58 -10.40 22.68
C ARG A 887 -16.02 -10.07 22.37
N LEU A 888 -16.30 -8.82 21.98
CA LEU A 888 -17.58 -8.49 21.37
C LEU A 888 -17.73 -9.48 20.22
N SER A 889 -18.61 -10.45 20.39
CA SER A 889 -19.03 -11.34 19.31
C SER A 889 -19.46 -10.42 18.18
N ALA A 890 -18.75 -10.41 17.09
CA ALA A 890 -19.24 -9.86 15.84
C ALA A 890 -20.53 -10.65 15.55
N ASN A 891 -21.65 -10.07 15.86
CA ASN A 891 -22.93 -10.57 15.38
C ASN A 891 -22.98 -10.40 13.87
N PRO A 892 -23.59 -11.33 13.13
CA PRO A 892 -23.38 -11.71 11.76
C PRO A 892 -23.56 -10.62 10.70
#